data_c4c6b19ee69bdd11ec3e4ea07a82522a
#
_entry.id   c4c6b19ee69bdd11ec3e4ea07a82522a
#
_cell.length_a   1.000
_cell.length_b   1.000
_cell.length_c   1.000
_cell.angle_alpha   90.00
_cell.angle_beta   90.00
_cell.angle_gamma   90.00
#
_symmetry.space_group_name_H-M   'P 1'
#
loop_
_entity.id
_entity.type
_entity.pdbx_description
1 polymer ?
#
loop_
_entity_poly.entity_id
_entity_poly.type
_entity_poly.pdbx_seq_one_letter_code
_entity_poly.pdbx_strand_id
1 'polypeptide(L)'
;MRKLSLGILLVFCNLFATFAGEIKGVVFSKSGERLEFVTIQLKGTNTGGTTDSRGRFNFRKLTNGHYTLVLSSVSYKTKELKVALPSDNGVVVMDSVILEPTTQELGEIVVTGNASKYNTRDISNSIRLGQPLLRIPQNVQVVGSQIMADQQIVSMNDGIARNVSGVTKLEHWGDSYTRINMRGSRAAAFREGMNVTSSWGPLTEDMSYVERVEFIKGPAGFMMSNGEPSGIYNVVTKKPTGQTKGEATFTYGSYDFYRAAIDLDGKLDQTGRLLYRFNAMGQTTNSHRAHEFAKRYSIAPVISYQLDPKTKLTAEYNFQYMQSSNIGSYYAFSPDGYATLPQDYSILEPGLEPTTVNDHTLILNLQHQFNKDWKLTAQTAYFNYNRQGSSMWPGSLSANGDMIRNVSIGDAINEMKFGQLYLNGKAQTGQVSHTVLAGFDAGDKHAWYDWSKSFALDSIGTYNIYNTEYNGGSPYYGYPSFDRSKSLKERANNTQITQSYVGLYLQDVLGFFNDRLLLTLAGRYTYVKDSSYGTTQTKERHFSPRVGLNFSIDENTSVYALYDQTFSPKMGMLRSGKKVKPITGNNWEAGIKRNWFNNRWSTSLTVYQILKDNETSSDPQNTPQESYLIQVGQSKSKGVEIDVQGEIVRNLSVIANYAYTDYKVSKSVNASQPVGTRLPGYAKQNFNIWLKYKFTQGMLDGFSLSAGQTSQLDRSSWNWGSTLNNTQSLPDYFRFDAALGWRKNNLNLALNIYNVFDRYLYSGSPYGNYYYWQSEAPRNFRLSMSYSF
;
A
#
# COMPACT_ATOMS: atom_id res chain seq x y z
N MET A 1 -71.36 -35.89 -9.47
CA MET A 1 -71.55 -37.01 -8.57
C MET A 1 -70.31 -37.17 -7.66
N ARG A 2 -70.62 -37.31 -6.34
CA ARG A 2 -69.81 -37.69 -5.20
C ARG A 2 -68.73 -36.74 -4.78
N LYS A 3 -68.94 -35.92 -3.81
CA LYS A 3 -68.91 -35.98 -2.31
C LYS A 3 -67.83 -36.94 -1.79
N LEU A 4 -66.82 -36.39 -1.04
CA LEU A 4 -66.34 -36.96 0.20
C LEU A 4 -65.46 -35.91 0.88
N SER A 5 -65.88 -35.39 1.92
CA SER A 5 -65.80 -35.76 3.35
C SER A 5 -64.52 -35.26 3.97
N LEU A 6 -64.70 -34.18 4.69
CA LEU A 6 -63.80 -33.51 5.63
C LEU A 6 -63.55 -34.44 6.83
N GLY A 7 -62.31 -34.83 7.01
CA GLY A 7 -61.85 -35.52 8.21
C GLY A 7 -61.10 -34.52 9.10
N ILE A 8 -61.76 -34.10 10.19
CA ILE A 8 -61.17 -33.30 11.27
C ILE A 8 -60.21 -34.22 12.08
N LEU A 9 -58.95 -34.00 11.94
CA LEU A 9 -57.97 -34.57 12.87
C LEU A 9 -57.52 -33.45 13.84
N LEU A 10 -58.17 -33.41 14.99
CA LEU A 10 -57.76 -32.67 16.16
C LEU A 10 -56.48 -33.31 16.70
N VAL A 11 -55.34 -32.78 16.28
CA VAL A 11 -54.06 -33.04 16.98
C VAL A 11 -53.99 -32.09 18.16
N PHE A 12 -54.06 -32.65 19.36
CA PHE A 12 -53.71 -32.01 20.61
C PHE A 12 -52.28 -31.43 20.48
N CYS A 13 -52.16 -30.11 20.18
CA CYS A 13 -50.98 -29.37 20.50
C CYS A 13 -50.87 -29.29 22.00
N ASN A 14 -50.09 -30.17 22.62
CA ASN A 14 -49.51 -29.92 23.92
C ASN A 14 -48.70 -28.63 23.82
N LEU A 15 -49.22 -27.54 24.30
CA LEU A 15 -48.54 -26.32 24.62
C LEU A 15 -47.58 -26.64 25.79
N PHE A 16 -46.41 -27.16 25.51
CA PHE A 16 -45.27 -26.99 26.41
C PHE A 16 -44.96 -25.51 26.40
N ALA A 17 -45.39 -24.77 27.40
CA ALA A 17 -44.84 -23.48 27.74
C ALA A 17 -43.34 -23.72 28.02
N THR A 18 -42.50 -23.42 27.00
CA THR A 18 -41.06 -23.39 27.19
C THR A 18 -40.78 -22.18 28.05
N PHE A 19 -40.55 -22.42 29.32
CA PHE A 19 -40.07 -21.40 30.26
C PHE A 19 -38.75 -20.87 29.74
N ALA A 20 -38.70 -19.58 29.37
CA ALA A 20 -37.58 -18.94 28.73
C ALA A 20 -36.84 -18.08 29.77
N GLY A 21 -35.73 -18.55 30.26
CA GLY A 21 -34.86 -17.81 31.19
C GLY A 21 -34.04 -16.70 30.53
N GLU A 22 -33.50 -15.82 31.33
CA GLU A 22 -32.72 -14.64 30.91
C GLU A 22 -31.42 -14.56 31.72
N ILE A 23 -30.27 -14.36 31.05
CA ILE A 23 -28.99 -14.02 31.64
C ILE A 23 -28.60 -12.64 31.16
N LYS A 24 -28.46 -11.71 32.12
CA LYS A 24 -28.07 -10.30 31.85
C LYS A 24 -26.99 -9.85 32.82
N GLY A 25 -26.24 -8.82 32.44
CA GLY A 25 -25.21 -8.28 33.29
C GLY A 25 -24.54 -7.03 32.74
N VAL A 26 -23.54 -6.55 33.52
CA VAL A 26 -22.71 -5.40 33.11
C VAL A 26 -21.24 -5.78 33.23
N VAL A 27 -20.45 -5.43 32.24
CA VAL A 27 -19.01 -5.68 32.20
C VAL A 27 -18.23 -4.40 32.48
N PHE A 28 -17.25 -4.52 33.38
CA PHE A 28 -16.38 -3.44 33.80
C PHE A 28 -14.90 -3.80 33.56
N SER A 29 -14.08 -2.76 33.44
CA SER A 29 -12.63 -2.87 33.58
C SER A 29 -12.24 -2.95 35.05
N LYS A 30 -11.00 -3.32 35.36
CA LYS A 30 -10.45 -3.27 36.72
C LYS A 30 -10.42 -1.85 37.31
N SER A 31 -10.44 -0.81 36.46
CA SER A 31 -10.54 0.61 36.86
C SER A 31 -11.98 1.08 37.10
N GLY A 32 -12.99 0.22 36.99
CA GLY A 32 -14.40 0.55 37.18
C GLY A 32 -15.10 1.17 35.97
N GLU A 33 -14.45 1.24 34.81
CA GLU A 33 -15.02 1.73 33.56
C GLU A 33 -15.95 0.66 32.96
N ARG A 34 -17.10 1.04 32.44
CA ARG A 34 -18.01 0.13 31.73
C ARG A 34 -17.46 -0.21 30.33
N LEU A 35 -17.35 -1.50 30.05
CA LEU A 35 -16.75 -1.98 28.81
C LEU A 35 -17.82 -2.23 27.74
N GLU A 36 -17.83 -1.40 26.73
CA GLU A 36 -18.63 -1.53 25.53
C GLU A 36 -18.00 -2.55 24.56
N PHE A 37 -18.82 -3.27 23.77
CA PHE A 37 -18.40 -4.23 22.74
C PHE A 37 -17.55 -5.42 23.23
N VAL A 38 -17.70 -5.82 24.50
CA VAL A 38 -17.18 -7.11 24.94
C VAL A 38 -17.99 -8.19 24.27
N THR A 39 -17.35 -9.06 23.52
CA THR A 39 -17.99 -10.23 22.91
C THR A 39 -18.28 -11.27 23.98
N ILE A 40 -19.53 -11.72 24.08
CA ILE A 40 -19.96 -12.75 25.03
C ILE A 40 -20.60 -13.89 24.23
N GLN A 41 -20.04 -15.08 24.39
CA GLN A 41 -20.53 -16.31 23.74
C GLN A 41 -20.94 -17.34 24.77
N LEU A 42 -22.05 -17.98 24.57
CA LEU A 42 -22.43 -19.18 25.34
C LEU A 42 -21.67 -20.39 24.77
N LYS A 43 -20.69 -20.89 25.52
CA LYS A 43 -19.78 -21.97 25.11
C LYS A 43 -20.55 -23.19 24.66
N GLY A 44 -20.21 -23.73 23.49
CA GLY A 44 -20.86 -24.89 22.90
C GLY A 44 -22.21 -24.61 22.22
N THR A 45 -22.57 -23.33 22.04
CA THR A 45 -23.78 -22.92 21.30
C THR A 45 -23.46 -21.88 20.24
N ASN A 46 -24.39 -21.63 19.32
CA ASN A 46 -24.29 -20.53 18.36
C ASN A 46 -24.83 -19.19 18.92
N THR A 47 -25.15 -19.13 20.23
CA THR A 47 -25.71 -17.93 20.85
C THR A 47 -24.58 -17.06 21.39
N GLY A 48 -24.52 -15.81 20.91
CA GLY A 48 -23.54 -14.81 21.34
C GLY A 48 -24.08 -13.40 21.14
N GLY A 49 -23.40 -12.42 21.72
CA GLY A 49 -23.74 -11.00 21.62
C GLY A 49 -22.58 -10.14 22.10
N THR A 50 -22.79 -8.83 22.07
CA THR A 50 -21.81 -7.85 22.55
C THR A 50 -22.45 -6.92 23.59
N THR A 51 -21.65 -6.39 24.52
CA THR A 51 -22.12 -5.36 25.44
C THR A 51 -22.46 -4.07 24.71
N ASP A 52 -23.51 -3.38 25.20
CA ASP A 52 -23.93 -2.06 24.70
C ASP A 52 -22.99 -0.92 25.23
N SER A 53 -23.29 0.35 24.87
CA SER A 53 -22.53 1.52 25.30
C SER A 53 -22.52 1.77 26.81
N ARG A 54 -23.33 1.02 27.57
CA ARG A 54 -23.35 1.03 29.03
C ARG A 54 -22.74 -0.24 29.63
N GLY A 55 -22.01 -1.01 28.82
CA GLY A 55 -21.40 -2.26 29.25
C GLY A 55 -22.38 -3.41 29.49
N ARG A 56 -23.67 -3.30 29.10
CA ARG A 56 -24.71 -4.26 29.42
C ARG A 56 -24.85 -5.31 28.33
N PHE A 57 -25.13 -6.55 28.74
CA PHE A 57 -25.51 -7.65 27.88
C PHE A 57 -26.79 -8.32 28.36
N ASN A 58 -27.51 -8.98 27.44
CA ASN A 58 -28.75 -9.67 27.76
C ASN A 58 -28.99 -10.84 26.76
N PHE A 59 -29.04 -12.06 27.31
CA PHE A 59 -29.43 -13.25 26.57
C PHE A 59 -30.81 -13.69 27.05
N ARG A 60 -31.79 -13.72 26.16
CA ARG A 60 -33.18 -14.09 26.42
C ARG A 60 -33.53 -15.42 25.75
N LYS A 61 -34.61 -16.05 26.20
CA LYS A 61 -35.14 -17.28 25.63
C LYS A 61 -34.17 -18.45 25.78
N LEU A 62 -33.45 -18.51 26.89
CA LEU A 62 -32.57 -19.62 27.20
C LEU A 62 -33.36 -20.74 27.91
N THR A 63 -33.06 -21.99 27.60
CA THR A 63 -33.56 -23.14 28.34
C THR A 63 -32.87 -23.27 29.68
N ASN A 64 -33.53 -23.85 30.67
CA ASN A 64 -32.92 -24.10 31.98
C ASN A 64 -31.70 -24.99 31.86
N GLY A 65 -30.64 -24.68 32.63
CA GLY A 65 -29.42 -25.44 32.55
C GLY A 65 -28.18 -24.69 33.00
N HIS A 66 -27.02 -25.30 32.80
CA HIS A 66 -25.72 -24.72 33.12
C HIS A 66 -25.12 -24.13 31.83
N TYR A 67 -24.74 -22.86 31.86
CA TYR A 67 -24.10 -22.18 30.78
C TYR A 67 -22.69 -21.73 31.19
N THR A 68 -21.79 -21.73 30.24
CA THR A 68 -20.49 -21.08 30.41
C THR A 68 -20.44 -19.89 29.47
N LEU A 69 -20.42 -18.66 30.02
CA LEU A 69 -20.21 -17.44 29.26
C LEU A 69 -18.71 -17.24 29.02
N VAL A 70 -18.30 -17.07 27.78
CA VAL A 70 -16.94 -16.72 27.40
C VAL A 70 -16.96 -15.25 27.02
N LEU A 71 -16.35 -14.41 27.86
CA LEU A 71 -16.24 -12.98 27.61
C LEU A 71 -14.85 -12.68 27.05
N SER A 72 -14.80 -12.07 25.89
CA SER A 72 -13.57 -11.68 25.22
C SER A 72 -13.64 -10.24 24.72
N SER A 73 -12.58 -9.50 24.92
CA SER A 73 -12.43 -8.12 24.41
C SER A 73 -10.96 -7.86 24.12
N VAL A 74 -10.71 -6.96 23.14
CA VAL A 74 -9.35 -6.50 22.84
C VAL A 74 -8.75 -5.82 24.08
N SER A 75 -7.52 -6.14 24.41
CA SER A 75 -6.80 -5.63 25.59
C SER A 75 -7.24 -6.20 26.94
N TYR A 76 -8.12 -7.20 26.97
CA TYR A 76 -8.53 -7.86 28.20
C TYR A 76 -8.33 -9.38 28.10
N LYS A 77 -8.00 -10.01 29.24
CA LYS A 77 -7.91 -11.48 29.34
C LYS A 77 -9.32 -12.07 29.14
N THR A 78 -9.41 -13.08 28.29
CA THR A 78 -10.66 -13.84 28.12
C THR A 78 -11.07 -14.44 29.46
N LYS A 79 -12.33 -14.25 29.86
CA LYS A 79 -12.88 -14.74 31.11
C LYS A 79 -14.02 -15.71 30.85
N GLU A 80 -13.96 -16.87 31.48
CA GLU A 80 -15.06 -17.85 31.46
C GLU A 80 -15.82 -17.80 32.79
N LEU A 81 -17.15 -17.71 32.71
CA LEU A 81 -18.04 -17.66 33.87
C LEU A 81 -19.10 -18.74 33.73
N LYS A 82 -19.21 -19.60 34.75
CA LYS A 82 -20.24 -20.62 34.80
C LYS A 82 -21.49 -20.03 35.47
N VAL A 83 -22.62 -20.15 34.83
CA VAL A 83 -23.92 -19.63 35.27
C VAL A 83 -24.95 -20.76 35.23
N ALA A 84 -25.63 -20.97 36.34
CA ALA A 84 -26.77 -21.87 36.42
C ALA A 84 -28.07 -21.07 36.24
N LEU A 85 -28.88 -21.43 35.25
CA LEU A 85 -30.18 -20.84 35.02
C LEU A 85 -31.27 -21.73 35.69
N PRO A 86 -31.99 -21.23 36.74
CA PRO A 86 -32.95 -22.01 37.48
C PRO A 86 -34.20 -22.38 36.65
N SER A 87 -34.98 -23.36 37.18
CA SER A 87 -36.06 -24.01 36.44
C SER A 87 -37.41 -23.26 36.39
N ASP A 88 -37.48 -22.05 36.98
CA ASP A 88 -38.71 -21.32 37.20
C ASP A 88 -38.75 -19.92 36.52
N ASN A 89 -38.39 -19.88 35.23
CA ASN A 89 -38.28 -18.62 34.44
C ASN A 89 -37.29 -17.62 35.06
N GLY A 90 -36.24 -18.10 35.71
CA GLY A 90 -35.31 -17.28 36.46
C GLY A 90 -34.52 -16.31 35.57
N VAL A 91 -34.39 -15.09 36.07
CA VAL A 91 -33.48 -14.09 35.53
C VAL A 91 -32.21 -14.14 36.36
N VAL A 92 -31.08 -14.45 35.73
CA VAL A 92 -29.76 -14.35 36.40
C VAL A 92 -29.17 -13.01 36.05
N VAL A 93 -28.93 -12.18 37.05
CA VAL A 93 -28.32 -10.86 36.94
C VAL A 93 -26.88 -10.93 37.43
N MET A 94 -25.96 -10.53 36.55
CA MET A 94 -24.53 -10.41 36.86
C MET A 94 -24.15 -8.92 36.96
N ASP A 95 -24.31 -8.37 38.14
CA ASP A 95 -24.22 -6.90 38.35
C ASP A 95 -22.83 -6.29 38.05
N SER A 96 -21.76 -7.08 38.16
CA SER A 96 -20.42 -6.63 37.79
C SER A 96 -19.52 -7.81 37.33
N VAL A 97 -19.26 -7.87 36.08
CA VAL A 97 -18.24 -8.78 35.51
C VAL A 97 -16.99 -7.96 35.23
N ILE A 98 -15.95 -8.14 36.03
CA ILE A 98 -14.69 -7.41 35.84
C ILE A 98 -13.78 -8.21 34.91
N LEU A 99 -13.29 -7.58 33.85
CA LEU A 99 -12.23 -8.07 33.00
C LEU A 99 -10.88 -7.46 33.43
N GLU A 100 -9.86 -8.32 33.49
CA GLU A 100 -8.49 -7.88 33.73
C GLU A 100 -7.83 -7.45 32.43
N PRO A 101 -7.13 -6.29 32.40
CA PRO A 101 -6.34 -5.93 31.24
C PRO A 101 -5.32 -7.03 30.92
N THR A 102 -5.14 -7.33 29.66
CA THR A 102 -4.02 -8.20 29.26
C THR A 102 -2.75 -7.35 29.25
N THR A 103 -1.72 -7.81 29.95
CA THR A 103 -0.36 -7.26 29.85
C THR A 103 0.39 -7.81 28.65
N GLN A 104 -0.32 -8.37 27.67
CA GLN A 104 0.29 -8.83 26.44
C GLN A 104 0.76 -7.62 25.63
N GLU A 105 2.03 -7.27 25.85
CA GLU A 105 2.77 -6.32 25.06
C GLU A 105 2.86 -6.85 23.62
N LEU A 106 2.46 -5.97 22.69
CA LEU A 106 2.92 -5.89 21.29
C LEU A 106 3.23 -7.22 20.57
N GLY A 107 2.39 -8.20 20.68
CA GLY A 107 2.14 -9.14 19.61
C GLY A 107 1.35 -8.38 18.55
N GLU A 108 1.63 -8.62 17.28
CA GLU A 108 0.87 -8.10 16.13
C GLU A 108 -0.63 -8.08 16.48
N ILE A 109 -1.19 -6.87 16.69
CA ILE A 109 -2.59 -6.73 17.09
C ILE A 109 -3.42 -7.04 15.85
N VAL A 110 -3.85 -8.28 15.76
CA VAL A 110 -4.97 -8.63 14.88
C VAL A 110 -6.21 -7.96 15.48
N VAL A 111 -6.64 -6.87 14.87
CA VAL A 111 -7.85 -6.14 15.25
C VAL A 111 -9.07 -7.03 15.01
N THR A 112 -9.41 -7.83 16.00
CA THR A 112 -10.65 -8.61 16.06
C THR A 112 -11.63 -7.91 16.98
N GLY A 113 -12.21 -6.83 16.54
CA GLY A 113 -13.26 -6.10 17.25
C GLY A 113 -13.80 -4.97 16.41
N ASN A 114 -15.06 -4.61 16.60
CA ASN A 114 -15.83 -3.60 15.88
C ASN A 114 -15.35 -2.13 16.03
N ALA A 115 -14.07 -1.89 16.35
CA ALA A 115 -13.44 -0.62 16.06
C ALA A 115 -13.49 -0.40 14.54
N SER A 116 -13.71 0.82 14.10
CA SER A 116 -13.80 1.13 12.68
C SER A 116 -12.63 0.50 11.93
N LYS A 117 -12.92 -0.48 11.09
CA LYS A 117 -11.90 -1.17 10.27
C LYS A 117 -11.19 -0.21 9.28
N TYR A 118 -11.61 1.05 9.24
CA TYR A 118 -10.98 2.11 8.48
C TYR A 118 -9.89 2.83 9.27
N ASN A 119 -9.99 2.91 10.61
CA ASN A 119 -8.99 3.57 11.45
C ASN A 119 -8.02 2.57 12.05
N THR A 120 -6.72 2.81 11.91
CA THR A 120 -5.64 2.00 12.46
C THR A 120 -4.85 2.84 13.46
N ARG A 121 -4.63 2.32 14.67
CA ARG A 121 -3.88 3.02 15.73
C ARG A 121 -2.38 2.81 15.63
N ASP A 122 -1.97 1.66 15.12
CA ASP A 122 -0.60 1.19 15.20
C ASP A 122 -0.03 0.89 13.82
N ILE A 123 1.24 1.10 13.67
CA ILE A 123 2.04 0.69 12.53
C ILE A 123 2.53 -0.75 12.72
N SER A 124 2.94 -1.37 11.62
CA SER A 124 3.53 -2.71 11.68
C SER A 124 4.90 -2.72 12.36
N ASN A 125 5.29 -3.89 12.86
CA ASN A 125 6.63 -4.10 13.40
C ASN A 125 7.73 -3.91 12.34
N SER A 126 7.39 -4.04 11.06
CA SER A 126 8.34 -3.85 9.96
C SER A 126 8.83 -2.40 9.84
N ILE A 127 8.07 -1.43 10.37
CA ILE A 127 8.49 -0.02 10.49
C ILE A 127 9.48 0.19 11.65
N ARG A 128 9.66 -0.80 12.52
CA ARG A 128 10.62 -0.79 13.66
C ARG A 128 10.30 0.20 14.79
N LEU A 129 9.30 1.07 14.62
CA LEU A 129 8.87 2.04 15.64
C LEU A 129 7.85 1.38 16.55
N GLY A 130 8.16 1.20 17.81
CA GLY A 130 7.26 0.59 18.80
C GLY A 130 6.27 1.58 19.44
N GLN A 131 5.67 2.50 18.67
CA GLN A 131 4.81 3.57 19.17
C GLN A 131 3.50 3.69 18.39
N PRO A 132 2.39 4.09 19.05
CA PRO A 132 1.15 4.43 18.38
C PRO A 132 1.31 5.61 17.42
N LEU A 133 0.53 5.64 16.34
CA LEU A 133 0.55 6.69 15.32
C LEU A 133 0.43 8.10 15.89
N LEU A 134 -0.37 8.27 16.95
CA LEU A 134 -0.57 9.54 17.64
C LEU A 134 0.74 10.11 18.22
N ARG A 135 1.66 9.24 18.64
CA ARG A 135 2.92 9.61 19.31
C ARG A 135 4.13 9.71 18.37
N ILE A 136 3.98 9.31 17.12
CA ILE A 136 5.06 9.39 16.13
C ILE A 136 5.12 10.83 15.59
N PRO A 137 6.27 11.54 15.69
CA PRO A 137 6.41 12.91 15.21
C PRO A 137 6.62 12.97 13.68
N GLN A 138 5.70 12.36 12.91
CA GLN A 138 5.76 12.30 11.45
C GLN A 138 4.38 11.99 10.88
N ASN A 139 4.07 12.47 9.67
CA ASN A 139 2.87 12.06 8.98
C ASN A 139 3.01 10.62 8.48
N VAL A 140 2.22 9.71 9.06
CA VAL A 140 2.13 8.30 8.66
C VAL A 140 0.67 7.99 8.41
N GLN A 141 0.38 7.42 7.22
CA GLN A 141 -0.96 7.02 6.81
C GLN A 141 -0.99 5.52 6.54
N VAL A 142 -2.09 4.87 6.88
CA VAL A 142 -2.26 3.42 6.72
C VAL A 142 -3.53 3.13 5.93
N VAL A 143 -3.38 2.40 4.83
CA VAL A 143 -4.49 1.89 4.04
C VAL A 143 -4.66 0.40 4.36
N GLY A 144 -5.69 0.07 5.14
CA GLY A 144 -5.95 -1.29 5.59
C GLY A 144 -6.79 -2.12 4.63
N SER A 145 -6.84 -3.43 4.87
CA SER A 145 -7.53 -4.43 4.05
C SER A 145 -9.02 -4.11 3.84
N GLN A 146 -9.71 -3.52 4.83
CA GLN A 146 -11.13 -3.17 4.68
C GLN A 146 -11.36 -2.05 3.65
N ILE A 147 -10.48 -1.05 3.60
CA ILE A 147 -10.55 0.04 2.59
C ILE A 147 -10.30 -0.56 1.20
N MET A 148 -9.28 -1.43 1.09
CA MET A 148 -8.97 -2.12 -0.16
C MET A 148 -10.13 -2.99 -0.64
N ALA A 149 -10.78 -3.74 0.26
CA ALA A 149 -11.93 -4.57 -0.07
C ALA A 149 -13.17 -3.74 -0.48
N ASP A 150 -13.47 -2.65 0.23
CA ASP A 150 -14.64 -1.81 -0.07
C ASP A 150 -14.51 -1.07 -1.41
N GLN A 151 -13.29 -0.70 -1.79
CA GLN A 151 -12.98 -0.09 -3.09
C GLN A 151 -12.65 -1.12 -4.17
N GLN A 152 -12.63 -2.41 -3.85
CA GLN A 152 -12.19 -3.53 -4.70
C GLN A 152 -10.83 -3.26 -5.36
N ILE A 153 -9.87 -2.76 -4.57
CA ILE A 153 -8.49 -2.55 -5.00
C ILE A 153 -7.79 -3.91 -5.07
N VAL A 154 -7.35 -4.29 -6.26
CA VAL A 154 -6.74 -5.62 -6.51
C VAL A 154 -5.22 -5.59 -6.67
N SER A 155 -4.65 -4.42 -6.96
CA SER A 155 -3.19 -4.24 -7.06
C SER A 155 -2.76 -2.91 -6.45
N MET A 156 -1.47 -2.75 -6.18
CA MET A 156 -0.91 -1.50 -5.66
C MET A 156 -1.17 -0.32 -6.62
N ASN A 157 -1.27 -0.56 -7.91
CA ASN A 157 -1.58 0.44 -8.92
C ASN A 157 -3.08 0.78 -9.05
N ASP A 158 -3.97 -0.01 -8.45
CA ASP A 158 -5.42 0.08 -8.63
C ASP A 158 -6.10 1.00 -7.61
N GLY A 159 -5.49 2.10 -7.22
CA GLY A 159 -6.17 3.13 -6.44
C GLY A 159 -5.72 3.30 -4.99
N ILE A 160 -4.72 2.57 -4.50
CA ILE A 160 -4.16 2.77 -3.15
C ILE A 160 -3.79 4.24 -2.92
N ALA A 161 -3.17 4.88 -3.91
CA ALA A 161 -2.74 6.28 -3.85
C ALA A 161 -3.88 7.28 -3.56
N ARG A 162 -5.12 6.96 -3.94
CA ARG A 162 -6.30 7.81 -3.68
C ARG A 162 -6.70 7.88 -2.20
N ASN A 163 -6.15 7.03 -1.38
CA ASN A 163 -6.46 6.94 0.04
C ASN A 163 -5.47 7.71 0.93
N VAL A 164 -4.51 8.43 0.34
CA VAL A 164 -3.43 9.09 1.08
C VAL A 164 -3.17 10.49 0.51
N SER A 165 -3.09 11.50 1.38
CA SER A 165 -2.83 12.88 0.96
C SER A 165 -1.46 13.05 0.30
N GLY A 166 -1.38 13.87 -0.75
CA GLY A 166 -0.13 14.20 -1.43
C GLY A 166 0.55 13.06 -2.17
N VAL A 167 -0.16 11.95 -2.39
CA VAL A 167 0.32 10.78 -3.12
C VAL A 167 -0.28 10.76 -4.51
N THR A 168 0.57 10.55 -5.51
CA THR A 168 0.18 10.47 -6.92
C THR A 168 0.82 9.23 -7.54
N LYS A 169 0.01 8.41 -8.19
CA LYS A 169 0.50 7.32 -9.02
C LYS A 169 1.01 7.91 -10.33
N LEU A 170 2.20 7.53 -10.74
CA LEU A 170 2.70 7.77 -12.08
C LEU A 170 2.55 6.50 -12.89
N GLU A 171 1.68 6.52 -13.88
CA GLU A 171 1.64 5.48 -14.90
C GLU A 171 2.95 5.49 -15.67
N HIS A 172 3.52 4.34 -15.92
CA HIS A 172 4.68 4.24 -16.80
C HIS A 172 4.75 2.88 -17.50
N TRP A 173 4.81 1.75 -16.82
CA TRP A 173 4.93 0.44 -17.46
C TRP A 173 3.85 -0.54 -16.99
N GLY A 174 2.62 -0.06 -16.88
CA GLY A 174 1.49 -0.84 -16.43
C GLY A 174 1.71 -1.43 -15.04
N ASP A 175 1.36 -2.68 -14.85
CA ASP A 175 1.56 -3.41 -13.59
C ASP A 175 2.93 -4.10 -13.46
N SER A 176 3.87 -3.88 -14.39
CA SER A 176 5.22 -4.46 -14.29
C SER A 176 5.97 -3.98 -13.05
N TYR A 177 5.64 -2.80 -12.53
CA TYR A 177 6.10 -2.26 -11.25
C TYR A 177 5.26 -1.06 -10.81
N THR A 178 5.33 -0.73 -9.52
CA THR A 178 4.62 0.42 -8.94
C THR A 178 5.51 1.67 -8.94
N ARG A 179 4.96 2.81 -9.37
CA ARG A 179 5.64 4.10 -9.34
C ARG A 179 4.75 5.15 -8.70
N ILE A 180 5.13 5.56 -7.50
CA ILE A 180 4.38 6.51 -6.67
C ILE A 180 5.27 7.70 -6.36
N ASN A 181 4.70 8.91 -6.54
CA ASN A 181 5.28 10.14 -6.04
C ASN A 181 4.56 10.58 -4.76
N MET A 182 5.32 11.08 -3.81
CA MET A 182 4.85 11.77 -2.62
C MET A 182 5.54 13.12 -2.51
N ARG A 183 4.81 14.17 -2.14
CA ARG A 183 5.38 15.50 -1.94
C ARG A 183 6.26 15.99 -3.12
N GLY A 184 5.92 15.55 -4.33
CA GLY A 184 6.57 15.96 -5.57
C GLY A 184 7.69 15.07 -6.09
N SER A 185 8.23 14.11 -5.33
CA SER A 185 9.27 13.21 -5.83
C SER A 185 8.97 11.73 -5.56
N ARG A 186 9.72 10.82 -6.18
CA ARG A 186 9.47 9.37 -6.10
C ARG A 186 9.60 8.85 -4.68
N ALA A 187 8.58 8.12 -4.21
CA ALA A 187 8.64 7.37 -2.97
C ALA A 187 9.48 6.10 -3.12
N ALA A 188 10.20 5.73 -2.07
CA ALA A 188 10.88 4.44 -2.04
C ALA A 188 9.91 3.32 -1.70
N ALA A 189 10.04 2.18 -2.41
CA ALA A 189 9.23 0.99 -2.22
C ALA A 189 9.83 0.10 -1.14
N PHE A 190 9.03 -0.24 -0.13
CA PHE A 190 9.41 -1.19 0.90
C PHE A 190 8.43 -2.36 0.94
N ARG A 191 8.92 -3.54 1.22
CA ARG A 191 8.14 -4.74 1.47
C ARG A 191 8.65 -5.38 2.75
N GLU A 192 7.78 -5.49 3.78
CA GLU A 192 8.15 -5.96 5.13
C GLU A 192 9.38 -5.24 5.73
N GLY A 193 9.46 -3.92 5.54
CA GLY A 193 10.57 -3.11 6.05
C GLY A 193 11.89 -3.23 5.28
N MET A 194 11.92 -3.93 4.14
CA MET A 194 13.06 -4.04 3.24
C MET A 194 12.91 -3.10 2.05
N ASN A 195 13.95 -2.33 1.73
CA ASN A 195 13.96 -1.38 0.62
C ASN A 195 14.11 -2.12 -0.73
N VAL A 196 13.00 -2.41 -1.38
CA VAL A 196 12.94 -3.07 -2.68
C VAL A 196 12.93 -2.10 -3.87
N THR A 197 13.20 -0.83 -3.65
CA THR A 197 13.24 0.18 -4.71
C THR A 197 14.25 -0.21 -5.79
N SER A 198 13.79 -0.23 -7.03
CA SER A 198 14.57 -0.55 -8.23
C SER A 198 14.16 0.36 -9.38
N SER A 199 14.94 0.38 -10.45
CA SER A 199 14.58 1.14 -11.66
C SER A 199 13.36 0.52 -12.35
N TRP A 200 13.30 -0.81 -12.46
CA TRP A 200 12.20 -1.58 -13.04
C TRP A 200 11.96 -2.84 -12.21
N GLY A 201 10.85 -2.89 -11.49
CA GLY A 201 10.50 -3.94 -10.54
C GLY A 201 10.61 -3.44 -9.09
N PRO A 202 10.24 -4.25 -8.09
CA PRO A 202 9.59 -5.56 -8.22
C PRO A 202 8.22 -5.49 -8.89
N LEU A 203 7.61 -6.65 -9.20
CA LEU A 203 6.25 -6.70 -9.74
C LEU A 203 5.29 -6.03 -8.75
N THR A 204 4.36 -5.25 -9.30
CA THR A 204 3.28 -4.62 -8.52
C THR A 204 2.58 -5.65 -7.64
N GLU A 205 2.45 -5.35 -6.36
CA GLU A 205 1.85 -6.25 -5.38
C GLU A 205 0.37 -6.49 -5.67
N ASP A 206 -0.05 -7.73 -5.53
CA ASP A 206 -1.46 -8.12 -5.52
C ASP A 206 -2.03 -8.01 -4.11
N MET A 207 -3.24 -7.45 -3.98
CA MET A 207 -3.86 -7.21 -2.68
C MET A 207 -4.39 -8.47 -1.99
N SER A 208 -4.41 -9.64 -2.65
CA SER A 208 -4.87 -10.89 -2.02
C SER A 208 -4.04 -11.29 -0.80
N TYR A 209 -2.73 -11.03 -0.83
CA TYR A 209 -1.82 -11.35 0.27
C TYR A 209 -1.37 -10.15 1.10
N VAL A 210 -1.85 -8.94 0.78
CA VAL A 210 -1.51 -7.70 1.50
C VAL A 210 -2.50 -7.45 2.63
N GLU A 211 -2.00 -7.22 3.84
CA GLU A 211 -2.80 -6.82 5.00
C GLU A 211 -3.06 -5.32 5.01
N ARG A 212 -2.02 -4.52 4.73
CA ARG A 212 -2.08 -3.06 4.68
C ARG A 212 -0.89 -2.46 3.94
N VAL A 213 -1.03 -1.22 3.53
CA VAL A 213 0.06 -0.41 2.99
C VAL A 213 0.25 0.81 3.89
N GLU A 214 1.47 1.02 4.35
CA GLU A 214 1.85 2.11 5.25
C GLU A 214 2.66 3.15 4.47
N PHE A 215 2.26 4.41 4.55
CA PHE A 215 2.93 5.53 3.90
C PHE A 215 3.59 6.41 4.96
N ILE A 216 4.92 6.48 4.97
CA ILE A 216 5.69 7.36 5.83
C ILE A 216 6.19 8.51 4.96
N LYS A 217 5.69 9.71 5.21
CA LYS A 217 5.96 10.89 4.39
C LYS A 217 7.20 11.63 4.88
N GLY A 218 8.00 12.14 3.93
CA GLY A 218 9.30 12.71 4.22
C GLY A 218 10.40 11.66 4.42
N PRO A 219 11.64 12.06 4.67
CA PRO A 219 12.73 11.14 4.91
C PRO A 219 12.40 10.14 5.99
N ALA A 220 12.71 8.88 5.75
CA ALA A 220 12.61 7.81 6.74
C ALA A 220 14.03 7.33 7.07
N GLY A 221 14.91 8.26 7.42
CA GLY A 221 16.34 8.03 7.61
C GLY A 221 16.68 6.94 8.62
N PHE A 222 15.78 6.66 9.57
CA PHE A 222 15.92 5.54 10.51
C PHE A 222 15.72 4.16 9.86
N MET A 223 15.02 4.10 8.72
CA MET A 223 14.79 2.86 7.97
C MET A 223 15.51 2.84 6.63
N MET A 224 15.58 3.98 5.98
CA MET A 224 16.07 4.10 4.61
C MET A 224 17.59 4.32 4.61
N SER A 225 18.31 3.40 3.96
CA SER A 225 19.76 3.51 3.81
C SER A 225 20.17 4.73 2.99
N ASN A 226 19.45 4.94 1.90
CA ASN A 226 19.62 6.03 0.95
C ASN A 226 18.36 6.15 0.09
N GLY A 227 18.10 7.30 -0.49
CA GLY A 227 16.96 7.51 -1.39
C GLY A 227 16.45 8.94 -1.40
N GLU A 228 15.36 9.15 -2.11
CA GLU A 228 14.72 10.45 -2.23
C GLU A 228 14.02 10.86 -0.91
N PRO A 229 13.95 12.16 -0.60
CA PRO A 229 13.41 12.64 0.67
C PRO A 229 11.87 12.70 0.74
N SER A 230 11.18 12.21 -0.28
CA SER A 230 9.70 12.28 -0.36
C SER A 230 9.00 11.37 0.62
N GLY A 231 9.57 10.22 0.89
CA GLY A 231 9.05 9.21 1.79
C GLY A 231 9.13 7.78 1.25
N ILE A 232 8.50 6.89 2.00
CA ILE A 232 8.41 5.46 1.65
C ILE A 232 6.95 5.00 1.69
N TYR A 233 6.62 3.99 0.90
CA TYR A 233 5.49 3.13 1.17
C TYR A 233 5.98 1.74 1.52
N ASN A 234 5.34 1.12 2.52
CA ASN A 234 5.70 -0.20 3.04
C ASN A 234 4.51 -1.14 2.89
N VAL A 235 4.70 -2.19 2.11
CA VAL A 235 3.69 -3.23 1.93
C VAL A 235 3.87 -4.27 3.03
N VAL A 236 2.80 -4.47 3.81
CA VAL A 236 2.74 -5.43 4.91
C VAL A 236 1.86 -6.59 4.46
N THR A 237 2.41 -7.80 4.51
CA THR A 237 1.72 -9.02 4.08
C THR A 237 0.89 -9.62 5.21
N LYS A 238 -0.13 -10.41 4.86
CA LYS A 238 -0.97 -11.13 5.81
C LYS A 238 -0.18 -12.19 6.56
N LYS A 239 -0.33 -12.22 7.89
CA LYS A 239 0.32 -13.18 8.79
C LYS A 239 -0.69 -14.15 9.40
N PRO A 240 -0.27 -15.35 9.85
CA PRO A 240 -1.12 -16.23 10.62
C PRO A 240 -1.62 -15.59 11.90
N THR A 241 -2.92 -15.68 12.17
CA THR A 241 -3.54 -15.13 13.38
C THR A 241 -3.83 -16.20 14.45
N GLY A 242 -3.73 -17.46 14.08
CA GLY A 242 -4.10 -18.59 14.93
C GLY A 242 -5.60 -18.84 15.06
N GLN A 243 -6.42 -18.06 14.37
CA GLN A 243 -7.86 -18.30 14.24
C GLN A 243 -8.11 -19.12 12.99
N THR A 244 -8.84 -20.24 13.12
CA THR A 244 -9.27 -21.00 11.94
C THR A 244 -10.37 -20.26 11.23
N LYS A 245 -10.07 -19.75 10.04
CA LYS A 245 -10.98 -19.00 9.18
C LYS A 245 -10.54 -19.05 7.73
N GLY A 246 -11.49 -18.92 6.84
CA GLY A 246 -11.23 -18.84 5.41
C GLY A 246 -12.13 -17.82 4.73
N GLU A 247 -11.68 -17.31 3.59
CA GLU A 247 -12.46 -16.50 2.69
C GLU A 247 -12.15 -16.89 1.25
N ALA A 248 -13.18 -17.12 0.47
CA ALA A 248 -13.10 -17.31 -0.98
C ALA A 248 -13.82 -16.16 -1.67
N THR A 249 -13.17 -15.51 -2.63
CA THR A 249 -13.73 -14.37 -3.36
C THR A 249 -13.67 -14.65 -4.86
N PHE A 250 -14.78 -14.42 -5.55
CA PHE A 250 -14.86 -14.40 -7.00
C PHE A 250 -15.29 -13.00 -7.46
N THR A 251 -14.63 -12.47 -8.48
CA THR A 251 -14.96 -11.15 -9.05
C THR A 251 -15.07 -11.26 -10.56
N TYR A 252 -16.15 -10.68 -11.09
CA TYR A 252 -16.38 -10.47 -12.51
C TYR A 252 -16.48 -8.96 -12.79
N GLY A 253 -16.02 -8.52 -13.95
CA GLY A 253 -16.09 -7.10 -14.29
C GLY A 253 -15.95 -6.82 -15.78
N SER A 254 -15.98 -5.54 -16.12
CA SER A 254 -15.77 -5.05 -17.49
C SER A 254 -14.44 -5.53 -18.06
N TYR A 255 -14.36 -5.66 -19.37
CA TYR A 255 -13.17 -6.10 -20.11
C TYR A 255 -12.74 -7.52 -19.75
N ASP A 256 -13.72 -8.44 -19.66
CA ASP A 256 -13.49 -9.85 -19.33
C ASP A 256 -12.64 -10.04 -18.06
N PHE A 257 -12.87 -9.17 -17.08
CA PHE A 257 -12.20 -9.28 -15.80
C PHE A 257 -12.77 -10.43 -15.00
N TYR A 258 -12.00 -11.48 -14.83
CA TYR A 258 -12.29 -12.62 -13.97
C TYR A 258 -11.19 -12.80 -12.95
N ARG A 259 -11.55 -12.86 -11.67
CA ARG A 259 -10.62 -13.05 -10.58
C ARG A 259 -11.18 -14.00 -9.54
N ALA A 260 -10.39 -14.97 -9.12
CA ALA A 260 -10.65 -15.81 -7.98
C ALA A 260 -9.51 -15.67 -6.97
N ALA A 261 -9.84 -15.55 -5.69
CA ALA A 261 -8.87 -15.48 -4.61
C ALA A 261 -9.34 -16.29 -3.41
N ILE A 262 -8.39 -16.87 -2.69
CA ILE A 262 -8.62 -17.58 -1.44
C ILE A 262 -7.64 -17.10 -0.36
N ASP A 263 -8.12 -17.00 0.87
CA ASP A 263 -7.37 -16.63 2.06
C ASP A 263 -7.71 -17.60 3.18
N LEU A 264 -6.75 -18.41 3.59
CA LEU A 264 -6.90 -19.43 4.64
C LEU A 264 -5.97 -19.13 5.81
N ASP A 265 -6.49 -19.19 7.01
CA ASP A 265 -5.76 -18.96 8.25
C ASP A 265 -6.08 -20.06 9.27
N GLY A 266 -5.08 -20.52 10.02
CA GLY A 266 -5.34 -21.56 10.99
C GLY A 266 -4.10 -22.08 11.73
N LYS A 267 -4.33 -23.18 12.43
CA LYS A 267 -3.34 -23.93 13.18
C LYS A 267 -3.01 -25.22 12.44
N LEU A 268 -1.72 -25.56 12.36
CA LEU A 268 -1.26 -26.83 11.83
C LEU A 268 -1.06 -27.89 12.94
N ASP A 269 -1.03 -27.46 14.21
CA ASP A 269 -0.92 -28.36 15.35
C ASP A 269 -2.00 -28.08 16.40
N GLN A 270 -2.26 -29.04 17.26
CA GLN A 270 -3.29 -28.92 18.32
C GLN A 270 -2.90 -27.91 19.40
N THR A 271 -1.60 -27.67 19.59
CA THR A 271 -1.09 -26.76 20.62
C THR A 271 -1.18 -25.28 20.19
N GLY A 272 -1.37 -25.01 18.89
CA GLY A 272 -1.35 -23.66 18.32
C GLY A 272 0.04 -23.03 18.28
N ARG A 273 1.10 -23.83 18.36
CA ARG A 273 2.49 -23.38 18.21
C ARG A 273 2.88 -23.22 16.75
N LEU A 274 2.30 -24.03 15.86
CA LEU A 274 2.52 -23.99 14.43
C LEU A 274 1.27 -23.44 13.74
N LEU A 275 1.41 -22.25 13.17
CA LEU A 275 0.34 -21.51 12.52
C LEU A 275 0.63 -21.36 11.03
N TYR A 276 -0.42 -21.30 10.21
CA TYR A 276 -0.30 -21.03 8.79
C TYR A 276 -1.23 -19.92 8.33
N ARG A 277 -0.83 -19.19 7.29
CA ARG A 277 -1.67 -18.39 6.43
C ARG A 277 -1.38 -18.77 4.99
N PHE A 278 -2.40 -18.93 4.18
CA PHE A 278 -2.23 -19.25 2.77
C PHE A 278 -3.14 -18.35 1.94
N ASN A 279 -2.55 -17.62 1.02
CA ASN A 279 -3.26 -16.82 0.05
C ASN A 279 -2.91 -17.30 -1.35
N ALA A 280 -3.92 -17.43 -2.21
CA ALA A 280 -3.72 -17.71 -3.63
C ALA A 280 -4.72 -16.90 -4.45
N MET A 281 -4.31 -16.53 -5.66
CA MET A 281 -5.13 -15.75 -6.57
C MET A 281 -4.82 -16.14 -8.02
N GLY A 282 -5.87 -16.15 -8.85
CA GLY A 282 -5.79 -16.20 -10.30
C GLY A 282 -6.68 -15.10 -10.91
N GLN A 283 -6.17 -14.42 -11.95
CA GLN A 283 -6.87 -13.34 -12.63
C GLN A 283 -6.57 -13.36 -14.13
N THR A 284 -7.59 -13.06 -14.92
CA THR A 284 -7.45 -12.71 -16.33
C THR A 284 -8.27 -11.47 -16.61
N THR A 285 -7.80 -10.62 -17.52
CA THR A 285 -8.51 -9.41 -17.93
C THR A 285 -8.01 -8.96 -19.31
N ASN A 286 -8.89 -8.39 -20.08
CA ASN A 286 -8.54 -7.53 -21.20
C ASN A 286 -8.44 -6.08 -20.73
N SER A 287 -8.28 -5.13 -21.66
CA SER A 287 -8.26 -3.70 -21.39
C SER A 287 -9.37 -3.01 -22.16
N HIS A 288 -9.65 -1.74 -21.80
CA HIS A 288 -10.44 -0.86 -22.66
C HIS A 288 -9.68 -0.52 -23.96
N ARG A 289 -8.38 -0.64 -23.97
CA ARG A 289 -7.56 -0.45 -25.18
C ARG A 289 -7.51 -1.73 -26.00
N ALA A 290 -7.51 -1.59 -27.31
CA ALA A 290 -7.57 -2.72 -28.23
C ALA A 290 -6.37 -3.67 -28.03
N HIS A 291 -6.65 -4.98 -28.07
CA HIS A 291 -5.68 -6.09 -28.03
C HIS A 291 -4.86 -6.23 -26.74
N GLU A 292 -5.02 -5.36 -25.75
CA GLU A 292 -4.32 -5.47 -24.47
C GLU A 292 -4.96 -6.51 -23.56
N PHE A 293 -4.12 -7.26 -22.85
CA PHE A 293 -4.54 -8.26 -21.87
C PHE A 293 -3.53 -8.37 -20.72
N ALA A 294 -4.00 -8.93 -19.60
CA ALA A 294 -3.14 -9.36 -18.50
C ALA A 294 -3.68 -10.64 -17.84
N LYS A 295 -2.79 -11.58 -17.54
CA LYS A 295 -3.03 -12.78 -16.75
C LYS A 295 -2.10 -12.76 -15.56
N ARG A 296 -2.62 -12.99 -14.36
CA ARG A 296 -1.81 -12.99 -13.13
C ARG A 296 -2.16 -14.17 -12.24
N TYR A 297 -1.15 -14.70 -11.57
CA TYR A 297 -1.30 -15.71 -10.53
C TYR A 297 -0.42 -15.33 -9.35
N SER A 298 -0.88 -15.59 -8.14
CA SER A 298 -0.06 -15.46 -6.94
C SER A 298 -0.33 -16.59 -5.95
N ILE A 299 0.73 -17.00 -5.24
CA ILE A 299 0.68 -17.94 -4.13
C ILE A 299 1.56 -17.39 -3.02
N ALA A 300 1.00 -17.25 -1.82
CA ALA A 300 1.68 -16.65 -0.68
C ALA A 300 1.44 -17.47 0.61
N PRO A 301 2.15 -18.58 0.82
CA PRO A 301 2.15 -19.30 2.10
C PRO A 301 3.01 -18.56 3.12
N VAL A 302 2.52 -18.52 4.36
CA VAL A 302 3.23 -18.04 5.55
C VAL A 302 3.09 -19.07 6.66
N ILE A 303 4.20 -19.41 7.29
CA ILE A 303 4.25 -20.30 8.44
C ILE A 303 4.87 -19.55 9.60
N SER A 304 4.24 -19.60 10.76
CA SER A 304 4.77 -19.08 12.01
C SER A 304 4.89 -20.20 13.03
N TYR A 305 6.07 -20.35 13.62
CA TYR A 305 6.35 -21.36 14.62
C TYR A 305 6.84 -20.73 15.92
N GLN A 306 6.12 -20.99 17.01
CA GLN A 306 6.51 -20.61 18.36
C GLN A 306 7.48 -21.66 18.90
N LEU A 307 8.80 -21.40 18.77
CA LEU A 307 9.88 -22.30 19.21
C LEU A 307 9.79 -22.55 20.73
N ASP A 308 9.67 -21.46 21.48
CA ASP A 308 9.46 -21.41 22.93
C ASP A 308 8.59 -20.19 23.28
N PRO A 309 8.16 -19.96 24.53
CA PRO A 309 7.31 -18.83 24.91
C PRO A 309 7.88 -17.45 24.56
N LYS A 310 9.18 -17.33 24.28
CA LYS A 310 9.87 -16.07 23.99
C LYS A 310 10.35 -15.96 22.54
N THR A 311 10.38 -17.06 21.79
CA THR A 311 11.02 -17.11 20.47
C THR A 311 10.02 -17.54 19.40
N LYS A 312 9.79 -16.70 18.42
CA LYS A 312 8.91 -16.93 17.26
C LYS A 312 9.70 -16.84 15.97
N LEU A 313 9.57 -17.82 15.10
CA LEU A 313 10.08 -17.83 13.74
C LEU A 313 8.91 -17.72 12.76
N THR A 314 9.00 -16.82 11.80
CA THR A 314 8.04 -16.71 10.70
C THR A 314 8.79 -16.84 9.38
N ALA A 315 8.30 -17.70 8.51
CA ALA A 315 8.78 -17.89 7.14
C ALA A 315 7.66 -17.53 6.18
N GLU A 316 7.97 -16.67 5.23
CA GLU A 316 7.06 -16.20 4.21
C GLU A 316 7.64 -16.46 2.84
N TYR A 317 6.84 -17.02 1.96
CA TYR A 317 7.16 -17.11 0.54
C TYR A 317 6.05 -16.46 -0.25
N ASN A 318 6.40 -15.72 -1.28
CA ASN A 318 5.46 -15.16 -2.22
C ASN A 318 5.96 -15.40 -3.64
N PHE A 319 5.11 -15.97 -4.47
CA PHE A 319 5.32 -16.09 -5.90
C PHE A 319 4.22 -15.34 -6.63
N GLN A 320 4.61 -14.50 -7.56
CA GLN A 320 3.70 -13.86 -8.51
C GLN A 320 4.17 -14.13 -9.94
N TYR A 321 3.23 -14.48 -10.79
CA TYR A 321 3.39 -14.57 -12.22
C TYR A 321 2.48 -13.56 -12.90
N MET A 322 3.00 -12.89 -13.93
CA MET A 322 2.22 -12.04 -14.82
C MET A 322 2.60 -12.32 -16.27
N GLN A 323 1.59 -12.42 -17.12
CA GLN A 323 1.73 -12.35 -18.58
C GLN A 323 0.84 -11.21 -19.07
N SER A 324 1.39 -10.31 -19.85
CA SER A 324 0.66 -9.16 -20.39
C SER A 324 1.08 -8.86 -21.82
N SER A 325 0.31 -8.01 -22.49
CA SER A 325 0.74 -7.41 -23.75
C SER A 325 2.08 -6.69 -23.61
N ASN A 326 2.66 -6.39 -24.74
CA ASN A 326 3.95 -5.71 -24.86
C ASN A 326 3.99 -4.39 -24.07
N ILE A 327 5.13 -4.05 -23.47
CA ILE A 327 5.31 -2.78 -22.75
C ILE A 327 5.32 -1.62 -23.74
N GLY A 328 4.62 -0.53 -23.38
CA GLY A 328 4.48 0.66 -24.20
C GLY A 328 3.24 0.66 -25.09
N SER A 329 2.58 -0.49 -25.26
CA SER A 329 1.34 -0.61 -26.03
C SER A 329 0.20 0.26 -25.48
N TYR A 330 0.22 0.51 -24.19
CA TYR A 330 -0.77 1.32 -23.48
C TYR A 330 -0.54 2.84 -23.57
N TYR A 331 0.45 3.28 -24.31
CA TYR A 331 0.62 4.70 -24.63
C TYR A 331 -0.06 5.04 -25.95
N ALA A 332 -0.76 6.16 -25.95
CA ALA A 332 -1.13 6.85 -27.17
C ALA A 332 -0.12 7.96 -27.44
N PHE A 333 0.16 8.22 -28.73
CA PHE A 333 1.13 9.23 -29.17
C PHE A 333 0.48 10.12 -30.22
N SER A 334 0.67 11.43 -30.12
CA SER A 334 0.15 12.37 -31.12
C SER A 334 1.01 13.64 -31.18
N PRO A 335 1.21 14.23 -32.36
CA PRO A 335 1.82 15.55 -32.50
C PRO A 335 0.87 16.68 -32.07
N ASP A 336 -0.46 16.46 -32.06
CA ASP A 336 -1.51 17.46 -31.88
C ASP A 336 -1.84 17.79 -30.42
N GLY A 337 -1.40 16.96 -29.48
CA GLY A 337 -1.69 17.13 -28.04
C GLY A 337 -2.17 15.86 -27.36
N TYR A 338 -2.63 16.03 -26.12
CA TYR A 338 -3.18 14.94 -25.33
C TYR A 338 -4.64 14.64 -25.68
N ALA A 339 -5.03 13.37 -25.56
CA ALA A 339 -6.40 12.88 -25.75
C ALA A 339 -7.01 13.26 -27.12
N THR A 340 -6.18 13.35 -28.14
CA THR A 340 -6.58 13.62 -29.53
C THR A 340 -6.96 12.35 -30.29
N LEU A 341 -6.67 11.17 -29.69
CA LEU A 341 -7.04 9.85 -30.20
C LEU A 341 -8.14 9.24 -29.34
N PRO A 342 -8.92 8.27 -29.85
CA PRO A 342 -9.93 7.56 -29.09
C PRO A 342 -9.38 6.97 -27.77
N GLN A 343 -10.23 6.84 -26.75
CA GLN A 343 -9.81 6.36 -25.42
C GLN A 343 -9.39 4.88 -25.44
N ASP A 344 -9.91 4.11 -26.38
CA ASP A 344 -9.59 2.70 -26.62
C ASP A 344 -8.46 2.49 -27.64
N TYR A 345 -7.86 3.56 -28.13
CA TYR A 345 -6.74 3.49 -29.06
C TYR A 345 -5.55 2.76 -28.45
N SER A 346 -4.91 1.90 -29.27
CA SER A 346 -3.68 1.19 -28.94
C SER A 346 -2.79 1.04 -30.17
N ILE A 347 -1.49 1.18 -29.98
CA ILE A 347 -0.49 0.89 -31.02
C ILE A 347 -0.08 -0.58 -31.05
N LEU A 348 -0.70 -1.42 -30.21
CA LEU A 348 -0.33 -2.82 -30.03
C LEU A 348 -0.64 -3.66 -31.25
N GLU A 349 0.33 -4.49 -31.61
CA GLU A 349 0.15 -5.54 -32.58
C GLU A 349 -0.12 -6.89 -31.90
N PRO A 350 -1.21 -7.60 -32.23
CA PRO A 350 -1.55 -8.87 -31.59
C PRO A 350 -0.51 -9.97 -31.73
N GLY A 351 0.30 -9.94 -32.80
CA GLY A 351 1.36 -10.92 -33.07
C GLY A 351 2.66 -10.71 -32.30
N LEU A 352 2.77 -9.63 -31.52
CA LEU A 352 3.94 -9.39 -30.70
C LEU A 352 4.03 -10.38 -29.53
N GLU A 353 5.26 -10.77 -29.22
CA GLU A 353 5.56 -11.61 -28.06
C GLU A 353 5.03 -10.96 -26.77
N PRO A 354 4.25 -11.68 -25.93
CA PRO A 354 3.79 -11.16 -24.66
C PRO A 354 4.94 -10.97 -23.67
N THR A 355 4.81 -10.01 -22.79
CA THR A 355 5.71 -9.82 -21.67
C THR A 355 5.32 -10.76 -20.52
N THR A 356 6.30 -11.52 -20.02
CA THR A 356 6.15 -12.39 -18.85
C THR A 356 7.00 -11.90 -17.69
N VAL A 357 6.50 -12.04 -16.48
CA VAL A 357 7.20 -11.70 -15.23
C VAL A 357 7.02 -12.84 -14.24
N ASN A 358 8.13 -13.25 -13.62
CA ASN A 358 8.16 -14.10 -12.46
C ASN A 358 8.79 -13.31 -11.30
N ASP A 359 8.08 -13.19 -10.19
CA ASP A 359 8.55 -12.48 -8.99
C ASP A 359 8.49 -13.41 -7.79
N HIS A 360 9.65 -13.69 -7.19
CA HIS A 360 9.80 -14.56 -6.03
C HIS A 360 10.29 -13.75 -4.84
N THR A 361 9.65 -13.91 -3.72
CA THR A 361 10.05 -13.31 -2.45
C THR A 361 10.12 -14.39 -1.37
N LEU A 362 11.22 -14.43 -0.65
CA LEU A 362 11.39 -15.27 0.56
C LEU A 362 11.82 -14.37 1.71
N ILE A 363 11.10 -14.41 2.84
CA ILE A 363 11.42 -13.66 4.05
C ILE A 363 11.44 -14.60 5.24
N LEU A 364 12.50 -14.53 6.03
CA LEU A 364 12.60 -15.22 7.32
C LEU A 364 12.72 -14.17 8.42
N ASN A 365 11.86 -14.25 9.42
CA ASN A 365 11.80 -13.33 10.54
C ASN A 365 11.84 -14.11 11.86
N LEU A 366 12.87 -13.87 12.66
CA LEU A 366 13.04 -14.41 14.00
C LEU A 366 12.85 -13.29 15.01
N GLN A 367 11.97 -13.48 15.97
CA GLN A 367 11.75 -12.57 17.10
C GLN A 367 12.05 -13.29 18.39
N HIS A 368 12.85 -12.66 19.26
CA HIS A 368 13.16 -13.17 20.58
C HIS A 368 12.89 -12.12 21.64
N GLN A 369 12.01 -12.42 22.58
CA GLN A 369 11.66 -11.58 23.72
C GLN A 369 12.55 -11.95 24.92
N PHE A 370 13.58 -11.16 25.21
CA PHE A 370 14.45 -11.40 26.37
C PHE A 370 13.65 -11.30 27.68
N ASN A 371 12.89 -10.21 27.80
CA ASN A 371 11.98 -9.91 28.90
C ASN A 371 10.85 -9.00 28.39
N LYS A 372 9.97 -8.52 29.29
CA LYS A 372 8.84 -7.67 28.90
C LYS A 372 9.23 -6.36 28.18
N ASP A 373 10.47 -5.88 28.37
CA ASP A 373 10.92 -4.57 27.89
C ASP A 373 11.88 -4.67 26.68
N TRP A 374 12.49 -5.82 26.42
CA TRP A 374 13.53 -5.97 25.40
C TRP A 374 13.23 -7.10 24.43
N LYS A 375 13.18 -6.75 23.14
CA LYS A 375 12.92 -7.68 22.04
C LYS A 375 13.96 -7.52 20.94
N LEU A 376 14.56 -8.62 20.50
CA LEU A 376 15.43 -8.73 19.33
C LEU A 376 14.64 -9.22 18.13
N THR A 377 14.85 -8.61 16.98
CA THR A 377 14.34 -9.08 15.70
C THR A 377 15.50 -9.28 14.73
N ALA A 378 15.61 -10.46 14.16
CA ALA A 378 16.50 -10.77 13.05
C ALA A 378 15.65 -11.12 11.83
N GLN A 379 15.93 -10.50 10.70
CA GLN A 379 15.19 -10.73 9.47
C GLN A 379 16.13 -10.81 8.28
N THR A 380 15.90 -11.77 7.40
CA THR A 380 16.59 -11.86 6.10
C THR A 380 15.56 -12.02 4.99
N ALA A 381 15.88 -11.49 3.82
CA ALA A 381 14.99 -11.56 2.67
C ALA A 381 15.76 -11.73 1.35
N TYR A 382 15.16 -12.48 0.45
CA TYR A 382 15.59 -12.64 -0.92
C TYR A 382 14.44 -12.31 -1.87
N PHE A 383 14.70 -11.44 -2.84
CA PHE A 383 13.76 -11.05 -3.90
C PHE A 383 14.39 -11.36 -5.24
N ASN A 384 13.63 -11.97 -6.13
CA ASN A 384 14.03 -12.24 -7.50
C ASN A 384 12.89 -11.90 -8.44
N TYR A 385 13.09 -10.87 -9.23
CA TYR A 385 12.18 -10.44 -10.29
C TYR A 385 12.83 -10.76 -11.63
N ASN A 386 12.13 -11.49 -12.46
CA ASN A 386 12.58 -11.85 -13.80
C ASN A 386 11.48 -11.50 -14.81
N ARG A 387 11.78 -10.60 -15.73
CA ARG A 387 10.92 -10.16 -16.82
C ARG A 387 11.55 -10.53 -18.17
N GLN A 388 10.76 -11.13 -19.03
CA GLN A 388 11.10 -11.38 -20.43
C GLN A 388 10.01 -10.81 -21.33
N GLY A 389 10.39 -10.02 -22.33
CA GLY A 389 9.44 -9.41 -23.26
C GLY A 389 10.08 -8.34 -24.12
N SER A 390 9.25 -7.44 -24.57
CA SER A 390 9.68 -6.32 -25.40
C SER A 390 8.93 -5.03 -25.02
N SER A 391 9.46 -3.90 -25.46
CA SER A 391 8.83 -2.60 -25.31
C SER A 391 8.71 -1.91 -26.65
N MET A 392 7.62 -1.17 -26.85
CA MET A 392 7.33 -0.47 -28.11
C MET A 392 7.28 1.04 -27.90
N TRP A 393 8.01 1.76 -28.77
CA TRP A 393 8.08 3.22 -28.77
C TRP A 393 8.11 3.74 -30.20
N PRO A 394 7.70 5.01 -30.45
CA PRO A 394 7.91 5.65 -31.74
C PRO A 394 9.40 5.77 -32.04
N GLY A 395 9.84 5.26 -33.17
CA GLY A 395 11.13 5.58 -33.79
C GLY A 395 11.07 6.95 -34.45
N SER A 396 9.92 7.26 -35.06
CA SER A 396 9.56 8.60 -35.56
C SER A 396 8.04 8.77 -35.54
N LEU A 397 7.61 10.03 -35.41
CA LEU A 397 6.20 10.43 -35.56
C LEU A 397 6.19 11.79 -36.26
N SER A 398 5.57 11.86 -37.41
CA SER A 398 5.46 13.08 -38.24
C SER A 398 4.18 13.86 -37.89
N ALA A 399 4.11 15.09 -38.34
CA ALA A 399 2.98 15.99 -38.11
C ALA A 399 1.66 15.50 -38.76
N ASN A 400 1.74 14.69 -39.82
CA ASN A 400 0.54 14.09 -40.47
C ASN A 400 0.12 12.76 -39.83
N GLY A 401 0.76 12.31 -38.73
CA GLY A 401 0.44 11.11 -38.02
C GLY A 401 1.16 9.84 -38.49
N ASP A 402 2.01 9.89 -39.51
CA ASP A 402 2.82 8.75 -39.90
C ASP A 402 3.84 8.41 -38.81
N MET A 403 3.85 7.16 -38.40
CA MET A 403 4.69 6.67 -37.30
C MET A 403 5.50 5.47 -37.75
N ILE A 404 6.75 5.38 -37.35
CA ILE A 404 7.53 4.15 -37.35
C ILE A 404 7.54 3.63 -35.91
N ARG A 405 6.93 2.47 -35.68
CA ARG A 405 6.94 1.80 -34.38
C ARG A 405 8.20 0.95 -34.27
N ASN A 406 8.98 1.19 -33.22
CA ASN A 406 10.14 0.38 -32.88
C ASN A 406 9.83 -0.53 -31.71
N VAL A 407 10.10 -1.82 -31.87
CA VAL A 407 10.01 -2.82 -30.80
C VAL A 407 11.44 -3.19 -30.38
N SER A 408 11.74 -2.94 -29.11
CA SER A 408 13.03 -3.27 -28.52
C SER A 408 12.90 -4.44 -27.54
N ILE A 409 13.88 -5.33 -27.50
CA ILE A 409 13.98 -6.33 -26.44
C ILE A 409 13.90 -5.62 -25.08
N GLY A 410 13.20 -6.21 -24.12
CA GLY A 410 12.95 -5.57 -22.82
C GLY A 410 13.06 -6.56 -21.68
N ASP A 411 14.17 -7.30 -21.62
CA ASP A 411 14.41 -8.29 -20.58
C ASP A 411 15.05 -7.66 -19.34
N ALA A 412 14.67 -8.11 -18.15
CA ALA A 412 15.22 -7.63 -16.88
C ALA A 412 15.26 -8.71 -15.80
N ILE A 413 16.34 -8.73 -15.02
CA ILE A 413 16.45 -9.50 -13.79
C ILE A 413 16.82 -8.51 -12.67
N ASN A 414 16.12 -8.59 -11.53
CA ASN A 414 16.53 -7.92 -10.30
C ASN A 414 16.67 -8.96 -9.19
N GLU A 415 17.86 -9.09 -8.65
CA GLU A 415 18.16 -9.92 -7.48
C GLU A 415 18.48 -9.01 -6.30
N MET A 416 17.80 -9.23 -5.17
CA MET A 416 18.03 -8.43 -3.97
C MET A 416 18.13 -9.34 -2.75
N LYS A 417 19.14 -9.08 -1.92
CA LYS A 417 19.41 -9.80 -0.66
C LYS A 417 19.48 -8.79 0.46
N PHE A 418 18.76 -9.06 1.53
CA PHE A 418 18.72 -8.17 2.69
C PHE A 418 18.92 -8.94 3.99
N GLY A 419 19.55 -8.29 4.94
CA GLY A 419 19.66 -8.72 6.30
C GLY A 419 19.48 -7.55 7.24
N GLN A 420 18.74 -7.74 8.34
CA GLN A 420 18.62 -6.76 9.41
C GLN A 420 18.56 -7.43 10.77
N LEU A 421 19.16 -6.79 11.73
CA LEU A 421 19.14 -7.16 13.14
C LEU A 421 18.86 -5.91 13.96
N TYR A 422 17.82 -5.92 14.77
CA TYR A 422 17.51 -4.76 15.61
C TYR A 422 16.90 -5.15 16.96
N LEU A 423 17.21 -4.32 17.92
CA LEU A 423 16.76 -4.41 19.30
C LEU A 423 15.79 -3.26 19.58
N ASN A 424 14.58 -3.60 19.98
CA ASN A 424 13.64 -2.67 20.60
C ASN A 424 13.69 -2.84 22.10
N GLY A 425 13.77 -1.71 22.81
CA GLY A 425 13.87 -1.74 24.25
C GLY A 425 13.14 -0.61 24.93
N LYS A 426 12.75 -0.84 26.19
CA LYS A 426 12.24 0.18 27.10
C LYS A 426 13.11 0.22 28.34
N ALA A 427 13.42 1.42 28.82
CA ALA A 427 14.19 1.65 30.03
C ALA A 427 13.67 2.90 30.74
N GLN A 428 14.08 3.07 31.99
CA GLN A 428 13.74 4.24 32.82
C GLN A 428 14.99 4.77 33.50
N THR A 429 15.23 6.07 33.38
CA THR A 429 16.31 6.75 34.12
C THR A 429 15.72 7.90 34.93
N GLY A 430 15.57 7.69 36.22
CA GLY A 430 14.84 8.63 37.07
C GLY A 430 13.40 8.82 36.59
N GLN A 431 13.05 10.05 36.22
CA GLN A 431 11.72 10.38 35.70
C GLN A 431 11.61 10.31 34.15
N VAL A 432 12.69 9.96 33.46
CA VAL A 432 12.75 9.92 31.99
C VAL A 432 12.53 8.49 31.53
N SER A 433 11.52 8.25 30.71
CA SER A 433 11.31 6.99 30.02
C SER A 433 12.13 6.97 28.72
N HIS A 434 12.61 5.80 28.33
CA HIS A 434 13.36 5.56 27.10
C HIS A 434 12.66 4.52 26.27
N THR A 435 12.46 4.80 24.99
CA THR A 435 12.07 3.78 23.99
C THR A 435 13.16 3.72 22.93
N VAL A 436 13.98 2.66 23.04
CA VAL A 436 15.22 2.51 22.28
C VAL A 436 14.98 1.62 21.07
N LEU A 437 15.54 2.02 19.93
CA LEU A 437 15.74 1.19 18.75
C LEU A 437 17.24 1.26 18.38
N ALA A 438 17.93 0.14 18.43
CA ALA A 438 19.31 0.01 17.95
C ALA A 438 19.38 -1.08 16.91
N GLY A 439 20.05 -0.85 15.80
CA GLY A 439 20.04 -1.85 14.75
C GLY A 439 21.13 -1.69 13.70
N PHE A 440 21.24 -2.76 12.96
CA PHE A 440 22.11 -2.93 11.81
C PHE A 440 21.30 -3.48 10.66
N ASP A 441 21.55 -2.96 9.46
CA ASP A 441 21.01 -3.56 8.24
C ASP A 441 22.02 -3.53 7.09
N ALA A 442 21.87 -4.48 6.19
CA ALA A 442 22.66 -4.59 4.98
C ALA A 442 21.75 -5.01 3.82
N GLY A 443 22.09 -4.54 2.64
CA GLY A 443 21.40 -4.92 1.41
C GLY A 443 22.35 -4.99 0.24
N ASP A 444 22.06 -5.91 -0.68
CA ASP A 444 22.77 -6.09 -1.93
C ASP A 444 21.75 -6.25 -3.05
N LYS A 445 21.78 -5.35 -4.02
CA LYS A 445 20.86 -5.30 -5.15
C LYS A 445 21.64 -5.36 -6.44
N HIS A 446 21.28 -6.30 -7.27
CA HIS A 446 21.84 -6.47 -8.62
C HIS A 446 20.70 -6.48 -9.63
N ALA A 447 20.82 -5.68 -10.66
CA ALA A 447 19.86 -5.62 -11.74
C ALA A 447 20.58 -5.67 -13.09
N TRP A 448 20.07 -6.48 -13.99
CA TRP A 448 20.54 -6.64 -15.38
C TRP A 448 19.40 -6.31 -16.32
N TYR A 449 19.68 -5.52 -17.35
CA TYR A 449 18.68 -5.08 -18.32
C TYR A 449 19.22 -5.26 -19.72
N ASP A 450 18.41 -5.82 -20.62
CA ASP A 450 18.73 -5.92 -22.03
C ASP A 450 17.68 -5.19 -22.86
N TRP A 451 18.11 -4.15 -23.54
CA TRP A 451 17.37 -3.39 -24.55
C TRP A 451 18.27 -3.08 -25.76
N SER A 452 19.26 -3.95 -25.97
CA SER A 452 20.32 -3.78 -26.99
C SER A 452 19.84 -3.95 -28.42
N LYS A 453 18.70 -4.60 -28.64
CA LYS A 453 18.16 -4.90 -29.95
C LYS A 453 16.83 -4.18 -30.15
N SER A 454 16.71 -3.51 -31.29
CA SER A 454 15.49 -2.84 -31.72
C SER A 454 15.15 -3.25 -33.16
N PHE A 455 13.86 -3.35 -33.41
CA PHE A 455 13.30 -3.73 -34.70
C PHE A 455 12.20 -2.76 -35.10
N ALA A 456 12.28 -2.15 -36.27
CA ALA A 456 11.22 -1.33 -36.82
C ALA A 456 10.09 -2.22 -37.35
N LEU A 457 8.87 -2.01 -36.91
CA LEU A 457 7.70 -2.71 -37.45
C LEU A 457 7.29 -2.12 -38.81
N ASP A 458 7.46 -0.81 -38.97
CA ASP A 458 6.87 -0.03 -40.04
C ASP A 458 7.93 0.68 -40.85
N SER A 459 7.63 0.93 -42.15
CA SER A 459 8.30 1.88 -43.01
C SER A 459 7.58 3.23 -42.99
N ILE A 460 8.19 4.26 -43.54
CA ILE A 460 7.57 5.60 -43.66
C ILE A 460 6.27 5.48 -44.49
N GLY A 461 5.16 6.01 -43.91
CA GLY A 461 3.85 6.02 -44.58
C GLY A 461 3.11 4.68 -44.57
N THR A 462 3.61 3.63 -43.88
CA THR A 462 2.92 2.34 -43.78
C THR A 462 2.06 2.18 -42.52
N TYR A 463 2.26 3.02 -41.51
CA TYR A 463 1.40 3.11 -40.32
C TYR A 463 1.10 4.56 -40.00
N ASN A 464 -0.18 4.86 -39.80
CA ASN A 464 -0.62 6.20 -39.43
C ASN A 464 -1.54 6.13 -38.23
N ILE A 465 -1.30 6.99 -37.21
CA ILE A 465 -2.06 7.00 -35.94
C ILE A 465 -3.54 7.33 -36.12
N TYR A 466 -3.92 8.00 -37.20
CA TYR A 466 -5.33 8.36 -37.51
C TYR A 466 -6.02 7.34 -38.40
N ASN A 467 -5.28 6.40 -38.99
CA ASN A 467 -5.79 5.31 -39.80
C ASN A 467 -5.26 3.98 -39.30
N THR A 468 -6.07 3.25 -38.54
CA THR A 468 -5.70 1.98 -37.92
C THR A 468 -5.79 0.78 -38.89
N GLU A 469 -6.39 0.93 -40.06
CA GLU A 469 -6.46 -0.08 -41.13
C GLU A 469 -5.33 0.10 -42.16
N TYR A 470 -4.11 0.00 -41.72
CA TYR A 470 -2.94 0.05 -42.60
C TYR A 470 -2.53 -1.36 -43.03
N ASN A 471 -2.00 -1.52 -44.24
CA ASN A 471 -1.43 -2.77 -44.80
C ASN A 471 -2.23 -4.05 -44.47
N GLY A 472 -3.56 -4.00 -44.42
CA GLY A 472 -4.38 -5.15 -44.05
C GLY A 472 -4.22 -5.59 -42.61
N GLY A 473 -3.77 -4.70 -41.70
CA GLY A 473 -3.64 -4.93 -40.28
C GLY A 473 -2.36 -5.65 -39.83
N SER A 474 -1.32 -5.73 -40.69
CA SER A 474 -0.05 -6.36 -40.36
C SER A 474 1.10 -5.36 -40.46
N PRO A 475 2.12 -5.44 -39.59
CA PRO A 475 3.33 -4.63 -39.69
C PRO A 475 4.05 -4.83 -41.01
N TYR A 476 4.58 -3.76 -41.56
CA TYR A 476 5.26 -3.80 -42.89
C TYR A 476 6.46 -4.76 -42.91
N TYR A 477 7.27 -4.75 -41.86
CA TYR A 477 8.44 -5.63 -41.73
C TYR A 477 8.16 -6.92 -40.95
N GLY A 478 6.90 -7.20 -40.55
CA GLY A 478 6.52 -8.34 -39.74
C GLY A 478 6.93 -8.17 -38.28
N TYR A 479 7.11 -9.30 -37.58
CA TYR A 479 7.35 -9.32 -36.12
C TYR A 479 8.81 -9.67 -35.79
N PRO A 480 9.41 -9.03 -34.79
CA PRO A 480 10.77 -9.34 -34.37
C PRO A 480 10.88 -10.70 -33.69
N SER A 481 12.02 -11.35 -33.88
CA SER A 481 12.47 -12.48 -33.09
C SER A 481 13.77 -12.10 -32.38
N PHE A 482 13.76 -12.07 -31.06
CA PHE A 482 14.94 -11.70 -30.27
C PHE A 482 15.74 -12.94 -29.85
N ASP A 483 17.04 -12.95 -30.18
CA ASP A 483 17.95 -14.02 -29.76
C ASP A 483 18.19 -13.98 -28.25
N ARG A 484 17.72 -15.01 -27.56
CA ARG A 484 17.89 -15.25 -26.10
C ARG A 484 18.69 -16.52 -25.82
N SER A 485 19.50 -17.00 -26.76
CA SER A 485 20.35 -18.20 -26.62
C SER A 485 21.37 -18.03 -25.48
N LYS A 486 21.86 -16.81 -25.25
CA LYS A 486 22.70 -16.47 -24.10
C LYS A 486 21.85 -16.00 -22.93
N SER A 487 22.30 -16.30 -21.71
CA SER A 487 21.64 -15.81 -20.47
C SER A 487 21.56 -14.28 -20.46
N LEU A 488 20.53 -13.74 -19.80
CA LEU A 488 20.40 -12.29 -19.67
C LEU A 488 21.63 -11.66 -19.00
N LYS A 489 22.21 -12.31 -18.01
CA LYS A 489 23.41 -11.80 -17.30
C LYS A 489 24.61 -11.66 -18.26
N GLU A 490 24.73 -12.53 -19.24
CA GLU A 490 25.77 -12.42 -20.29
C GLU A 490 25.45 -11.31 -21.29
N ARG A 491 24.19 -11.20 -21.75
CA ARG A 491 23.76 -10.18 -22.72
C ARG A 491 23.80 -8.77 -22.13
N ALA A 492 23.51 -8.64 -20.83
CA ALA A 492 23.37 -7.38 -20.11
C ALA A 492 24.62 -6.97 -19.30
N ASN A 493 25.81 -7.47 -19.64
CA ASN A 493 27.03 -7.22 -18.88
C ASN A 493 27.35 -5.70 -18.72
N ASN A 494 27.09 -4.90 -19.74
CA ASN A 494 27.31 -3.45 -19.73
C ASN A 494 26.10 -2.62 -19.28
N THR A 495 24.99 -3.27 -18.98
CA THR A 495 23.72 -2.62 -18.58
C THR A 495 23.28 -3.03 -17.18
N GLN A 496 24.20 -3.49 -16.37
CA GLN A 496 23.95 -3.82 -14.97
C GLN A 496 23.93 -2.59 -14.07
N ILE A 497 23.08 -2.65 -13.05
CA ILE A 497 23.02 -1.69 -11.94
C ILE A 497 23.25 -2.47 -10.65
N THR A 498 24.18 -2.01 -9.82
CA THR A 498 24.45 -2.64 -8.53
C THR A 498 24.40 -1.63 -7.41
N GLN A 499 23.84 -2.00 -6.28
CA GLN A 499 23.84 -1.21 -5.09
C GLN A 499 23.99 -2.10 -3.87
N SER A 500 25.06 -1.90 -3.08
CA SER A 500 25.25 -2.59 -1.82
C SER A 500 25.37 -1.56 -0.70
N TYR A 501 24.76 -1.81 0.44
CA TYR A 501 24.85 -0.91 1.59
C TYR A 501 24.95 -1.66 2.91
N VAL A 502 25.53 -0.97 3.90
CA VAL A 502 25.55 -1.35 5.30
C VAL A 502 25.20 -0.12 6.13
N GLY A 503 24.32 -0.26 7.10
CA GLY A 503 23.89 0.82 7.96
C GLY A 503 23.81 0.42 9.42
N LEU A 504 24.29 1.32 10.29
CA LEU A 504 24.08 1.26 11.73
C LEU A 504 23.17 2.40 12.13
N TYR A 505 22.21 2.13 12.99
CA TYR A 505 21.26 3.15 13.44
C TYR A 505 20.91 3.00 14.91
N LEU A 506 20.69 4.14 15.54
CA LEU A 506 20.25 4.25 16.92
C LEU A 506 19.16 5.31 16.99
N GLN A 507 18.09 5.01 17.69
CA GLN A 507 17.05 5.96 18.07
C GLN A 507 16.70 5.79 19.53
N ASP A 508 16.58 6.90 20.26
CA ASP A 508 15.97 6.92 21.58
C ASP A 508 14.82 7.93 21.59
N VAL A 509 13.69 7.51 22.09
CA VAL A 509 12.55 8.39 22.38
C VAL A 509 12.47 8.59 23.87
N LEU A 510 12.90 9.78 24.28
CA LEU A 510 12.93 10.24 25.66
C LEU A 510 11.54 10.76 26.06
N GLY A 511 10.91 10.16 27.06
CA GLY A 511 9.63 10.58 27.58
C GLY A 511 9.77 11.37 28.88
N PHE A 512 9.16 12.56 28.90
CA PHE A 512 9.13 13.47 30.04
C PHE A 512 7.70 13.69 30.48
N PHE A 513 7.51 14.05 31.76
CA PHE A 513 6.20 14.38 32.35
C PHE A 513 5.17 13.25 32.15
N ASN A 514 5.55 12.01 32.50
CA ASN A 514 4.74 10.80 32.25
C ASN A 514 4.40 10.63 30.75
N ASP A 515 5.40 10.77 29.88
CA ASP A 515 5.31 10.65 28.42
C ASP A 515 4.40 11.68 27.72
N ARG A 516 4.06 12.79 28.40
CA ARG A 516 3.35 13.90 27.74
C ARG A 516 4.21 14.62 26.73
N LEU A 517 5.53 14.68 26.95
CA LEU A 517 6.49 15.22 26.02
C LEU A 517 7.47 14.12 25.62
N LEU A 518 7.54 13.82 24.32
CA LEU A 518 8.45 12.85 23.73
C LEU A 518 9.45 13.57 22.86
N LEU A 519 10.75 13.37 23.15
CA LEU A 519 11.86 13.85 22.33
C LEU A 519 12.51 12.64 21.62
N THR A 520 12.36 12.56 20.33
CA THR A 520 13.03 11.54 19.51
C THR A 520 14.40 12.05 19.06
N LEU A 521 15.44 11.33 19.40
CA LEU A 521 16.80 11.55 18.92
C LEU A 521 17.23 10.30 18.16
N ALA A 522 17.59 10.46 16.89
CA ALA A 522 18.04 9.33 16.09
C ALA A 522 19.17 9.72 15.13
N GLY A 523 20.00 8.76 14.82
CA GLY A 523 21.04 8.87 13.83
C GLY A 523 21.27 7.56 13.12
N ARG A 524 21.59 7.66 11.84
CA ARG A 524 21.95 6.54 11.00
C ARG A 524 23.24 6.83 10.27
N TYR A 525 24.21 5.94 10.39
CA TYR A 525 25.42 5.97 9.59
C TYR A 525 25.35 4.90 8.51
N THR A 526 25.44 5.30 7.25
CA THR A 526 25.35 4.40 6.10
C THR A 526 26.62 4.45 5.26
N TYR A 527 27.14 3.28 4.89
CA TYR A 527 28.08 3.10 3.82
C TYR A 527 27.36 2.47 2.62
N VAL A 528 27.49 3.06 1.44
CA VAL A 528 26.87 2.58 0.20
C VAL A 528 27.89 2.52 -0.92
N LYS A 529 27.80 1.47 -1.72
CA LYS A 529 28.47 1.32 -3.01
C LYS A 529 27.40 1.27 -4.07
N ASP A 530 27.60 2.00 -5.15
CA ASP A 530 26.61 2.14 -6.24
C ASP A 530 27.32 2.16 -7.58
N SER A 531 26.82 1.44 -8.58
CA SER A 531 27.26 1.51 -9.96
C SER A 531 26.13 1.33 -10.94
N SER A 532 26.19 1.93 -12.11
CA SER A 532 25.15 1.88 -13.12
C SER A 532 25.74 1.88 -14.52
N TYR A 533 25.24 0.99 -15.38
CA TYR A 533 25.56 0.91 -16.81
C TYR A 533 27.08 0.86 -17.10
N GLY A 534 27.79 0.00 -16.38
CA GLY A 534 29.23 -0.17 -16.56
C GLY A 534 30.08 0.99 -16.05
N THR A 535 29.51 1.97 -15.35
CA THR A 535 30.24 3.10 -14.77
C THR A 535 31.09 2.68 -13.56
N THR A 536 32.12 3.47 -13.27
CA THR A 536 32.96 3.26 -12.07
C THR A 536 32.11 3.29 -10.81
N GLN A 537 32.30 2.31 -9.93
CA GLN A 537 31.61 2.22 -8.66
C GLN A 537 31.87 3.45 -7.78
N THR A 538 30.80 4.09 -7.33
CA THR A 538 30.86 5.12 -6.30
C THR A 538 30.84 4.50 -4.90
N LYS A 539 31.46 5.14 -3.95
CA LYS A 539 31.49 4.74 -2.54
C LYS A 539 31.23 5.98 -1.71
N GLU A 540 30.13 5.96 -0.96
CA GLU A 540 29.69 7.09 -0.14
C GLU A 540 29.47 6.67 1.31
N ARG A 541 29.72 7.62 2.20
CA ARG A 541 29.47 7.50 3.63
C ARG A 541 28.65 8.70 4.07
N HIS A 542 27.57 8.46 4.77
CA HIS A 542 26.68 9.55 5.17
C HIS A 542 26.10 9.28 6.56
N PHE A 543 25.99 10.34 7.35
CA PHE A 543 25.26 10.33 8.61
C PHE A 543 23.95 11.10 8.43
N SER A 544 22.83 10.44 8.68
CA SER A 544 21.48 11.01 8.57
C SER A 544 20.93 11.22 9.98
N PRO A 545 20.84 12.48 10.47
CA PRO A 545 20.25 12.80 11.75
C PRO A 545 18.74 12.87 11.66
N ARG A 546 18.06 12.61 12.80
CA ARG A 546 16.63 12.81 12.99
C ARG A 546 16.38 13.34 14.40
N VAL A 547 15.59 14.42 14.49
CA VAL A 547 15.15 15.01 15.75
C VAL A 547 13.65 15.26 15.66
N GLY A 548 12.88 14.69 16.57
CA GLY A 548 11.43 14.83 16.61
C GLY A 548 10.95 15.22 18.00
N LEU A 549 9.95 16.06 18.06
CA LEU A 549 9.26 16.44 19.28
C LEU A 549 7.78 16.12 19.14
N ASN A 550 7.20 15.45 20.14
CA ASN A 550 5.77 15.21 20.21
C ASN A 550 5.25 15.60 21.59
N PHE A 551 4.24 16.43 21.63
CA PHE A 551 3.61 16.86 22.87
C PHE A 551 2.14 16.44 22.87
N SER A 552 1.75 15.64 23.84
CA SER A 552 0.37 15.22 24.09
C SER A 552 -0.38 16.32 24.83
N ILE A 553 -1.29 17.02 24.14
CA ILE A 553 -2.18 18.01 24.74
C ILE A 553 -3.14 17.30 25.69
N ASP A 554 -3.74 16.21 25.22
CA ASP A 554 -4.54 15.26 25.97
C ASP A 554 -4.27 13.82 25.47
N GLU A 555 -4.98 12.82 26.00
CA GLU A 555 -4.81 11.40 25.62
C GLU A 555 -5.13 11.11 24.14
N ASN A 556 -5.88 11.98 23.49
CA ASN A 556 -6.37 11.81 22.12
C ASN A 556 -5.78 12.84 21.16
N THR A 557 -5.01 13.83 21.63
CA THR A 557 -4.50 14.92 20.80
C THR A 557 -3.01 15.11 21.03
N SER A 558 -2.25 15.14 19.94
CA SER A 558 -0.82 15.48 19.97
C SER A 558 -0.45 16.51 18.91
N VAL A 559 0.52 17.33 19.23
CA VAL A 559 1.23 18.20 18.29
C VAL A 559 2.68 17.74 18.16
N TYR A 560 3.26 17.89 17.00
CA TYR A 560 4.62 17.47 16.76
C TYR A 560 5.40 18.40 15.86
N ALA A 561 6.73 18.32 15.97
CA ALA A 561 7.69 18.89 15.04
C ALA A 561 8.78 17.87 14.73
N LEU A 562 9.31 17.88 13.51
CA LEU A 562 10.31 16.93 13.04
C LEU A 562 11.33 17.64 12.15
N TYR A 563 12.61 17.33 12.39
CA TYR A 563 13.68 17.45 11.43
C TYR A 563 14.20 16.07 11.08
N ASP A 564 14.33 15.76 9.81
CA ASP A 564 14.83 14.47 9.32
C ASP A 564 15.64 14.67 8.03
N GLN A 565 16.64 13.81 7.81
CA GLN A 565 17.51 13.89 6.65
C GLN A 565 17.68 12.53 5.98
N THR A 566 17.80 12.56 4.64
CA THR A 566 18.25 11.42 3.83
C THR A 566 19.28 11.88 2.79
N PHE A 567 19.90 10.93 2.13
CA PHE A 567 20.80 11.21 1.01
C PHE A 567 20.61 10.21 -0.13
N SER A 568 20.99 10.61 -1.34
CA SER A 568 21.01 9.76 -2.51
C SER A 568 22.39 9.87 -3.17
N PRO A 569 23.12 8.76 -3.30
CA PRO A 569 24.37 8.74 -4.04
C PRO A 569 24.16 9.22 -5.48
N LYS A 570 25.14 9.92 -6.02
CA LYS A 570 25.16 10.32 -7.43
C LYS A 570 26.47 9.94 -8.07
N MET A 571 26.37 9.42 -9.29
CA MET A 571 27.51 9.14 -10.13
C MET A 571 27.81 10.34 -11.03
N GLY A 572 29.05 10.56 -11.32
CA GLY A 572 29.51 11.62 -12.22
C GLY A 572 30.72 12.38 -11.68
N MET A 573 31.27 13.21 -12.54
CA MET A 573 32.47 14.00 -12.28
C MET A 573 32.23 15.45 -12.67
N LEU A 574 32.74 16.34 -11.87
CA LEU A 574 32.83 17.77 -12.18
C LEU A 574 33.99 17.99 -13.16
N ARG A 575 33.95 19.02 -13.99
CA ARG A 575 35.05 19.39 -14.90
C ARG A 575 36.38 19.64 -14.16
N SER A 576 36.32 19.97 -12.87
CA SER A 576 37.51 20.08 -11.98
C SER A 576 38.16 18.73 -11.64
N GLY A 577 37.67 17.59 -12.17
CA GLY A 577 38.16 16.26 -11.81
C GLY A 577 37.64 15.75 -10.46
N LYS A 578 36.88 16.51 -9.69
CA LYS A 578 36.28 16.06 -8.44
C LYS A 578 34.97 15.28 -8.69
N LYS A 579 34.71 14.27 -7.86
CA LYS A 579 33.41 13.58 -7.85
C LYS A 579 32.30 14.52 -7.42
N VAL A 580 31.11 14.31 -7.95
CA VAL A 580 29.89 14.98 -7.46
C VAL A 580 29.59 14.54 -6.02
N LYS A 581 29.06 15.44 -5.20
CA LYS A 581 28.57 15.12 -3.85
C LYS A 581 27.22 14.39 -3.95
N PRO A 582 26.88 13.54 -2.97
CA PRO A 582 25.53 12.99 -2.87
C PRO A 582 24.47 14.10 -2.81
N ILE A 583 23.30 13.84 -3.36
CA ILE A 583 22.14 14.67 -3.11
C ILE A 583 21.71 14.44 -1.66
N THR A 584 21.44 15.51 -0.92
CA THR A 584 20.89 15.46 0.44
C THR A 584 19.50 16.04 0.47
N GLY A 585 18.59 15.37 1.18
CA GLY A 585 17.22 15.81 1.38
C GLY A 585 16.96 16.11 2.85
N ASN A 586 16.59 17.36 3.15
CA ASN A 586 16.27 17.83 4.51
C ASN A 586 14.78 18.10 4.59
N ASN A 587 14.09 17.56 5.60
CA ASN A 587 12.67 17.77 5.85
C ASN A 587 12.44 18.46 7.19
N TRP A 588 11.65 19.52 7.15
CA TRP A 588 11.06 20.15 8.32
C TRP A 588 9.56 19.91 8.25
N GLU A 589 9.01 19.37 9.31
CA GLU A 589 7.59 19.01 9.37
C GLU A 589 7.02 19.39 10.74
N ALA A 590 5.79 19.88 10.76
CA ALA A 590 5.02 20.08 11.98
C ALA A 590 3.56 19.69 11.74
N GLY A 591 2.89 19.24 12.79
CA GLY A 591 1.50 18.83 12.64
C GLY A 591 0.76 18.62 13.94
N ILE A 592 -0.53 18.40 13.80
CA ILE A 592 -1.44 18.02 14.86
C ILE A 592 -2.19 16.76 14.46
N LYS A 593 -2.32 15.82 15.39
CA LYS A 593 -3.08 14.58 15.24
C LYS A 593 -4.12 14.49 16.35
N ARG A 594 -5.30 14.02 15.99
CA ARG A 594 -6.36 13.78 16.97
C ARG A 594 -7.14 12.52 16.66
N ASN A 595 -7.37 11.71 17.69
CA ASN A 595 -8.31 10.61 17.70
C ASN A 595 -9.63 11.05 18.34
N TRP A 596 -10.75 10.68 17.73
CA TRP A 596 -12.08 11.12 18.13
C TRP A 596 -12.91 9.92 18.62
N PHE A 597 -13.72 10.15 19.65
CA PHE A 597 -14.70 9.19 20.16
C PHE A 597 -14.14 7.78 20.37
N ASN A 598 -13.19 7.64 21.29
CA ASN A 598 -12.49 6.37 21.58
C ASN A 598 -11.85 5.74 20.32
N ASN A 599 -11.20 6.56 19.50
CA ASN A 599 -10.51 6.18 18.28
C ASN A 599 -11.40 5.59 17.16
N ARG A 600 -12.67 5.95 17.12
CA ARG A 600 -13.54 5.58 16.00
C ARG A 600 -13.07 6.19 14.70
N TRP A 601 -12.54 7.39 14.73
CA TRP A 601 -11.92 8.07 13.60
C TRP A 601 -10.77 8.98 14.06
N SER A 602 -9.92 9.32 13.13
CA SER A 602 -8.76 10.17 13.36
C SER A 602 -8.64 11.29 12.33
N THR A 603 -7.99 12.37 12.74
CA THR A 603 -7.62 13.48 11.87
C THR A 603 -6.16 13.82 12.04
N SER A 604 -5.52 14.24 10.96
CA SER A 604 -4.20 14.87 10.99
C SER A 604 -4.14 16.07 10.07
N LEU A 605 -3.43 17.10 10.53
CA LEU A 605 -3.04 18.26 9.75
C LEU A 605 -1.52 18.37 9.83
N THR A 606 -0.86 18.46 8.70
CA THR A 606 0.59 18.51 8.60
C THR A 606 1.01 19.63 7.66
N VAL A 607 2.03 20.39 8.05
CA VAL A 607 2.76 21.31 7.20
C VAL A 607 4.20 20.84 7.06
N TYR A 608 4.77 20.95 5.87
CA TYR A 608 6.12 20.47 5.61
C TYR A 608 6.90 21.35 4.65
N GLN A 609 8.22 21.26 4.74
CA GLN A 609 9.17 21.79 3.77
C GLN A 609 10.32 20.80 3.58
N ILE A 610 10.53 20.36 2.35
CA ILE A 610 11.66 19.52 1.95
C ILE A 610 12.59 20.36 1.08
N LEU A 611 13.87 20.38 1.44
CA LEU A 611 14.93 20.94 0.61
C LEU A 611 15.79 19.79 0.10
N LYS A 612 16.05 19.79 -1.20
CA LYS A 612 16.88 18.80 -1.86
C LYS A 612 18.09 19.52 -2.47
N ASP A 613 19.25 19.32 -1.86
CA ASP A 613 20.51 20.01 -2.20
C ASP A 613 21.41 19.15 -3.08
N ASN A 614 22.38 19.80 -3.73
CA ASN A 614 23.39 19.19 -4.61
C ASN A 614 22.77 18.50 -5.85
N GLU A 615 21.62 18.96 -6.31
CA GLU A 615 21.07 18.45 -7.56
C GLU A 615 22.05 18.65 -8.70
N THR A 616 22.15 17.67 -9.58
CA THR A 616 23.10 17.66 -10.70
C THR A 616 22.41 18.02 -12.00
N SER A 617 23.12 18.77 -12.83
CA SER A 617 22.77 19.04 -14.22
C SER A 617 23.99 18.76 -15.10
N SER A 618 23.78 18.57 -16.39
CA SER A 618 24.88 18.51 -17.37
C SER A 618 25.65 19.83 -17.35
N ASP A 619 26.98 19.76 -17.44
CA ASP A 619 27.81 20.96 -17.58
C ASP A 619 27.51 21.61 -18.94
N PRO A 620 27.05 22.88 -18.97
CA PRO A 620 26.79 23.59 -20.25
C PRO A 620 27.99 23.73 -21.16
N GLN A 621 29.21 23.55 -20.66
CA GLN A 621 30.46 23.61 -21.41
C GLN A 621 30.87 22.24 -21.98
N ASN A 622 30.06 21.20 -21.81
CA ASN A 622 30.35 19.89 -22.39
C ASN A 622 30.35 19.93 -23.91
N THR A 623 31.41 19.36 -24.48
CA THR A 623 31.38 18.93 -25.88
C THR A 623 30.49 17.67 -26.03
N PRO A 624 30.12 17.27 -27.26
CA PRO A 624 29.30 16.09 -27.47
C PRO A 624 29.87 14.78 -26.89
N GLN A 625 31.16 14.73 -26.65
CA GLN A 625 31.90 13.58 -26.11
C GLN A 625 32.11 13.64 -24.59
N GLU A 626 31.84 14.79 -23.98
CA GLU A 626 32.03 15.05 -22.55
C GLU A 626 30.72 14.80 -21.78
N SER A 627 30.84 14.30 -20.54
CA SER A 627 29.71 14.01 -19.64
C SER A 627 29.91 14.59 -18.23
N TYR A 628 30.60 15.72 -18.14
CA TYR A 628 30.79 16.42 -16.87
C TYR A 628 29.45 16.94 -16.33
N LEU A 629 29.33 16.94 -15.00
CA LEU A 629 28.18 17.47 -14.28
C LEU A 629 28.54 18.75 -13.53
N ILE A 630 27.54 19.56 -13.27
CA ILE A 630 27.59 20.67 -12.33
C ILE A 630 26.62 20.40 -11.18
N GLN A 631 27.03 20.80 -9.94
CA GLN A 631 26.19 20.67 -8.75
C GLN A 631 25.85 22.06 -8.22
N VAL A 632 24.72 22.56 -8.61
CA VAL A 632 24.33 23.93 -8.32
C VAL A 632 22.82 24.06 -8.16
N GLY A 633 22.13 22.92 -8.18
CA GLY A 633 20.70 22.87 -8.03
C GLY A 633 20.26 22.65 -6.57
N GLN A 634 19.21 23.35 -6.21
CA GLN A 634 18.40 23.03 -5.04
C GLN A 634 16.93 23.06 -5.49
N SER A 635 16.19 22.04 -5.11
CA SER A 635 14.75 22.08 -5.23
C SER A 635 14.09 22.14 -3.87
N LYS A 636 12.90 22.73 -3.84
CA LYS A 636 12.12 22.95 -2.63
C LYS A 636 10.68 22.50 -2.84
N SER A 637 10.26 21.55 -2.03
CA SER A 637 8.87 21.13 -1.91
C SER A 637 8.30 21.60 -0.57
N LYS A 638 7.17 22.29 -0.60
CA LYS A 638 6.45 22.71 0.60
C LYS A 638 4.95 22.46 0.43
N GLY A 639 4.26 22.20 1.51
CA GLY A 639 2.84 21.90 1.41
C GLY A 639 2.13 21.75 2.73
N VAL A 640 0.83 21.51 2.56
CA VAL A 640 -0.12 21.23 3.66
C VAL A 640 -0.86 19.95 3.31
N GLU A 641 -1.03 19.07 4.30
CA GLU A 641 -1.73 17.80 4.15
C GLU A 641 -2.77 17.67 5.25
N ILE A 642 -3.98 17.22 4.89
CA ILE A 642 -5.07 16.93 5.82
C ILE A 642 -5.55 15.51 5.53
N ASP A 643 -5.67 14.70 6.58
CA ASP A 643 -6.19 13.33 6.48
C ASP A 643 -7.30 13.13 7.51
N VAL A 644 -8.37 12.46 7.11
CA VAL A 644 -9.53 12.07 7.94
C VAL A 644 -9.84 10.61 7.64
N GLN A 645 -9.88 9.76 8.66
CA GLN A 645 -10.06 8.33 8.47
C GLN A 645 -10.83 7.70 9.63
N GLY A 646 -11.83 6.87 9.34
CA GLY A 646 -12.57 6.09 10.31
C GLY A 646 -14.08 6.20 10.19
N GLU A 647 -14.79 5.85 11.25
CA GLU A 647 -16.26 5.92 11.34
C GLU A 647 -16.67 7.19 12.10
N ILE A 648 -17.02 8.25 11.35
CA ILE A 648 -17.30 9.58 11.93
C ILE A 648 -18.63 9.64 12.69
N VAL A 649 -19.65 8.93 12.20
CA VAL A 649 -20.90 8.64 12.91
C VAL A 649 -21.21 7.16 12.74
N ARG A 650 -22.11 6.62 13.54
CA ARG A 650 -22.47 5.21 13.48
C ARG A 650 -22.86 4.81 12.05
N ASN A 651 -22.22 3.73 11.55
CA ASN A 651 -22.45 3.16 10.24
C ASN A 651 -21.94 4.01 9.05
N LEU A 652 -21.38 5.20 9.26
CA LEU A 652 -20.78 6.03 8.22
C LEU A 652 -19.26 6.05 8.37
N SER A 653 -18.58 5.29 7.53
CA SER A 653 -17.13 5.26 7.41
C SER A 653 -16.66 6.25 6.34
N VAL A 654 -15.54 6.91 6.61
CA VAL A 654 -14.94 7.93 5.75
C VAL A 654 -13.45 7.68 5.65
N ILE A 655 -12.89 7.84 4.47
CA ILE A 655 -11.50 8.19 4.25
C ILE A 655 -11.48 9.41 3.34
N ALA A 656 -10.90 10.50 3.83
CA ALA A 656 -10.80 11.74 3.06
C ALA A 656 -9.44 12.35 3.27
N ASN A 657 -8.88 12.90 2.22
CA ASN A 657 -7.59 13.55 2.29
C ASN A 657 -7.50 14.73 1.33
N TYR A 658 -6.71 15.71 1.72
CA TYR A 658 -6.37 16.87 0.91
C TYR A 658 -4.87 17.15 1.01
N ALA A 659 -4.24 17.51 -0.10
CA ALA A 659 -2.88 18.00 -0.11
C ALA A 659 -2.73 19.19 -1.05
N TYR A 660 -2.02 20.20 -0.57
CA TYR A 660 -1.44 21.25 -1.37
C TYR A 660 0.07 21.05 -1.42
N THR A 661 0.67 21.01 -2.60
CA THR A 661 2.10 20.84 -2.83
C THR A 661 2.60 21.89 -3.81
N ASP A 662 3.68 22.58 -3.43
CA ASP A 662 4.41 23.51 -4.30
C ASP A 662 5.86 23.04 -4.41
N TYR A 663 6.23 22.44 -5.55
CA TYR A 663 7.54 21.86 -5.79
C TYR A 663 8.25 22.58 -6.94
N LYS A 664 9.34 23.29 -6.62
CA LYS A 664 10.04 24.18 -7.54
C LYS A 664 11.55 24.13 -7.37
N VAL A 665 12.24 24.52 -8.40
CA VAL A 665 13.66 24.86 -8.35
C VAL A 665 13.85 26.10 -7.47
N SER A 666 14.67 25.99 -6.42
CA SER A 666 14.97 27.10 -5.49
C SER A 666 16.37 27.71 -5.65
N LYS A 667 17.31 26.92 -6.23
CA LYS A 667 18.62 27.42 -6.70
C LYS A 667 18.95 26.72 -8.00
N SER A 668 19.47 27.48 -8.96
CA SER A 668 19.90 26.94 -10.25
C SER A 668 20.93 27.87 -10.90
N VAL A 669 21.88 27.28 -11.59
CA VAL A 669 22.75 27.96 -12.57
C VAL A 669 22.41 27.50 -14.00
N ASN A 670 21.46 26.56 -14.16
CA ASN A 670 21.03 26.09 -15.47
C ASN A 670 19.96 27.03 -16.03
N ALA A 671 20.27 27.71 -17.14
CA ALA A 671 19.36 28.66 -17.81
C ALA A 671 18.06 27.98 -18.29
N SER A 672 18.10 26.66 -18.58
CA SER A 672 16.91 25.89 -18.98
C SER A 672 15.98 25.58 -17.81
N GLN A 673 16.43 25.74 -16.58
CA GLN A 673 15.69 25.50 -15.36
C GLN A 673 15.93 26.62 -14.34
N PRO A 674 15.47 27.85 -14.63
CA PRO A 674 15.68 28.96 -13.71
C PRO A 674 14.97 28.77 -12.38
N VAL A 675 15.39 29.54 -11.38
CA VAL A 675 14.73 29.59 -10.07
C VAL A 675 13.23 29.91 -10.23
N GLY A 676 12.38 29.16 -9.52
CA GLY A 676 10.92 29.27 -9.64
C GLY A 676 10.30 28.30 -10.63
N THR A 677 11.10 27.60 -11.46
CA THR A 677 10.59 26.59 -12.38
C THR A 677 9.93 25.45 -11.60
N ARG A 678 8.69 25.15 -11.98
CA ARG A 678 7.91 24.06 -11.41
C ARG A 678 8.51 22.71 -11.83
N LEU A 679 8.59 21.77 -10.90
CA LEU A 679 9.04 20.40 -11.14
C LEU A 679 7.86 19.49 -11.55
N PRO A 680 8.07 18.44 -12.37
CA PRO A 680 6.99 17.60 -12.90
C PRO A 680 6.56 16.50 -11.94
N GLY A 681 5.50 15.77 -12.33
CA GLY A 681 5.08 14.51 -11.70
C GLY A 681 4.19 14.67 -10.46
N TYR A 682 3.47 15.77 -10.30
CA TYR A 682 2.51 15.96 -9.21
C TYR A 682 1.34 16.86 -9.59
N ALA A 683 0.28 16.82 -8.81
CA ALA A 683 -0.79 17.81 -8.83
C ALA A 683 -0.59 18.78 -7.67
N LYS A 684 -0.78 20.08 -7.92
CA LYS A 684 -0.61 21.10 -6.89
C LYS A 684 -1.65 20.99 -5.78
N GLN A 685 -2.88 20.62 -6.14
CA GLN A 685 -3.94 20.29 -5.21
C GLN A 685 -4.47 18.89 -5.51
N ASN A 686 -4.57 18.07 -4.49
CA ASN A 686 -5.08 16.71 -4.58
C ASN A 686 -6.11 16.52 -3.47
N PHE A 687 -7.33 16.19 -3.84
CA PHE A 687 -8.42 15.90 -2.92
C PHE A 687 -9.02 14.54 -3.25
N ASN A 688 -9.17 13.69 -2.24
CA ASN A 688 -9.85 12.42 -2.36
C ASN A 688 -10.82 12.25 -1.19
N ILE A 689 -11.95 11.64 -1.46
CA ILE A 689 -12.92 11.22 -0.44
C ILE A 689 -13.57 9.90 -0.86
N TRP A 690 -13.74 9.02 0.09
CA TRP A 690 -14.56 7.82 -0.01
C TRP A 690 -15.45 7.74 1.21
N LEU A 691 -16.75 7.62 0.98
CA LEU A 691 -17.79 7.48 1.99
C LEU A 691 -18.44 6.11 1.85
N LYS A 692 -18.72 5.46 2.98
CA LYS A 692 -19.51 4.21 3.01
C LYS A 692 -20.51 4.26 4.14
N TYR A 693 -21.79 4.18 3.79
CA TYR A 693 -22.88 4.04 4.75
C TYR A 693 -23.40 2.61 4.77
N LYS A 694 -23.57 2.03 5.96
CA LYS A 694 -24.15 0.69 6.18
C LYS A 694 -25.53 0.81 6.78
N PHE A 695 -26.51 0.16 6.16
CA PHE A 695 -27.85 0.01 6.71
C PHE A 695 -27.85 -1.18 7.67
N THR A 696 -28.26 -0.96 8.91
CA THR A 696 -28.23 -1.97 9.98
C THR A 696 -29.62 -2.25 10.57
N GLN A 697 -30.68 -1.75 9.94
CA GLN A 697 -32.07 -1.90 10.38
C GLN A 697 -33.05 -1.88 9.19
N GLY A 698 -34.24 -2.45 9.39
CA GLY A 698 -35.34 -2.45 8.43
C GLY A 698 -35.07 -3.33 7.20
N MET A 699 -35.75 -3.03 6.09
CA MET A 699 -35.67 -3.80 4.83
C MET A 699 -34.30 -3.74 4.17
N LEU A 700 -33.50 -2.70 4.48
CA LEU A 700 -32.16 -2.51 3.92
C LEU A 700 -31.06 -3.07 4.82
N ASP A 701 -31.41 -3.80 5.88
CA ASP A 701 -30.40 -4.41 6.75
C ASP A 701 -29.43 -5.29 5.95
N GLY A 702 -28.12 -5.05 6.18
CA GLY A 702 -27.05 -5.70 5.44
C GLY A 702 -26.62 -4.98 4.16
N PHE A 703 -27.39 -4.03 3.64
CA PHE A 703 -26.95 -3.21 2.50
C PHE A 703 -25.96 -2.12 2.91
N SER A 704 -25.15 -1.70 1.96
CA SER A 704 -24.28 -0.52 2.10
C SER A 704 -24.20 0.23 0.79
N LEU A 705 -24.11 1.56 0.89
CA LEU A 705 -23.90 2.46 -0.24
C LEU A 705 -22.59 3.20 -0.05
N SER A 706 -21.81 3.30 -1.12
CA SER A 706 -20.53 4.03 -1.09
C SER A 706 -20.42 4.99 -2.28
N ALA A 707 -19.73 6.09 -2.06
CA ALA A 707 -19.39 7.05 -3.10
C ALA A 707 -17.98 7.59 -2.88
N GLY A 708 -17.24 7.76 -3.96
CA GLY A 708 -15.89 8.27 -3.97
C GLY A 708 -15.67 9.38 -5.00
N GLN A 709 -14.82 10.33 -4.64
CA GLN A 709 -14.36 11.37 -5.56
C GLN A 709 -12.85 11.53 -5.44
N THR A 710 -12.19 11.66 -6.58
CA THR A 710 -10.78 12.06 -6.71
C THR A 710 -10.71 13.31 -7.59
N SER A 711 -10.04 14.35 -7.09
CA SER A 711 -9.80 15.58 -7.83
C SER A 711 -8.33 15.96 -7.76
N GLN A 712 -7.74 16.27 -8.91
CA GLN A 712 -6.38 16.77 -9.02
C GLN A 712 -6.41 18.05 -9.84
N LEU A 713 -6.00 19.15 -9.22
CA LEU A 713 -6.02 20.46 -9.85
C LEU A 713 -4.59 20.96 -10.08
N ASP A 714 -4.42 21.73 -11.13
CA ASP A 714 -3.12 22.26 -11.53
C ASP A 714 -2.07 21.13 -11.61
N ARG A 715 -2.35 20.16 -12.48
CA ARG A 715 -1.53 18.96 -12.71
C ARG A 715 -0.32 19.29 -13.58
N SER A 716 0.81 18.66 -13.28
CA SER A 716 1.97 18.67 -14.18
C SER A 716 2.10 17.35 -14.93
N SER A 717 2.75 17.39 -16.08
CA SER A 717 3.18 16.20 -16.84
C SER A 717 4.15 15.33 -16.04
N TRP A 718 4.44 14.12 -16.56
CA TRP A 718 5.36 13.18 -15.89
C TRP A 718 6.81 13.62 -15.92
N ASN A 719 7.25 14.25 -17.02
CA ASN A 719 8.64 14.60 -17.27
C ASN A 719 8.79 16.05 -17.68
N TRP A 720 10.02 16.52 -17.66
CA TRP A 720 10.46 17.78 -18.23
C TRP A 720 11.07 17.58 -19.60
N GLY A 721 11.13 18.68 -20.33
CA GLY A 721 11.93 18.80 -21.51
C GLY A 721 11.23 18.26 -22.74
N SER A 722 10.60 19.16 -23.41
CA SER A 722 10.14 19.00 -24.78
C SER A 722 10.54 20.23 -25.55
N THR A 723 10.80 20.08 -26.83
CA THR A 723 10.87 21.18 -27.79
C THR A 723 9.51 21.81 -28.06
N LEU A 724 8.44 21.12 -27.64
CA LEU A 724 7.06 21.62 -27.67
C LEU A 724 6.87 22.67 -26.58
N ASN A 725 6.48 23.87 -27.00
CA ASN A 725 6.30 25.00 -26.12
C ASN A 725 5.39 24.70 -24.92
N ASN A 726 5.99 24.56 -23.74
CA ASN A 726 5.44 24.88 -22.43
C ASN A 726 4.25 24.15 -21.90
N THR A 727 3.80 23.01 -22.38
CA THR A 727 2.69 22.33 -21.73
C THR A 727 3.14 21.20 -20.82
N GLN A 728 3.82 21.57 -19.75
CA GLN A 728 4.00 20.68 -18.61
C GLN A 728 2.70 20.52 -17.80
N SER A 729 1.64 21.25 -18.18
CA SER A 729 0.34 21.20 -17.54
C SER A 729 -0.55 20.14 -18.18
N LEU A 730 -1.24 19.38 -17.35
CA LEU A 730 -2.34 18.50 -17.74
C LEU A 730 -3.65 19.13 -17.29
N PRO A 731 -4.79 18.83 -17.96
CA PRO A 731 -6.10 19.29 -17.51
C PRO A 731 -6.41 18.78 -16.09
N ASP A 732 -7.28 19.49 -15.41
CA ASP A 732 -7.80 19.06 -14.13
C ASP A 732 -8.48 17.71 -14.24
N TYR A 733 -8.33 16.91 -13.20
CA TYR A 733 -8.80 15.52 -13.14
C TYR A 733 -9.92 15.41 -12.12
N PHE A 734 -11.07 14.88 -12.55
CA PHE A 734 -12.22 14.63 -11.70
C PHE A 734 -12.77 13.24 -11.99
N ARG A 735 -12.67 12.33 -11.00
CA ARG A 735 -13.19 10.97 -11.09
C ARG A 735 -14.19 10.75 -9.96
N PHE A 736 -15.30 10.11 -10.30
CA PHE A 736 -16.31 9.65 -9.35
C PHE A 736 -16.49 8.15 -9.47
N ASP A 737 -16.49 7.49 -8.32
CA ASP A 737 -16.71 6.06 -8.19
C ASP A 737 -17.89 5.84 -7.22
N ALA A 738 -18.64 4.75 -7.40
CA ALA A 738 -19.76 4.38 -6.54
C ALA A 738 -19.74 2.89 -6.25
N ALA A 739 -20.29 2.47 -5.11
CA ALA A 739 -20.44 1.05 -4.83
C ALA A 739 -21.73 0.75 -4.07
N LEU A 740 -22.31 -0.41 -4.37
CA LEU A 740 -23.41 -1.02 -3.66
C LEU A 740 -22.93 -2.34 -3.08
N GLY A 741 -23.08 -2.53 -1.78
CA GLY A 741 -22.75 -3.78 -1.10
C GLY A 741 -23.96 -4.39 -0.41
N TRP A 742 -23.93 -5.70 -0.25
CA TRP A 742 -24.89 -6.44 0.56
C TRP A 742 -24.16 -7.57 1.29
N ARG A 743 -24.35 -7.62 2.60
CA ARG A 743 -23.74 -8.65 3.45
C ARG A 743 -24.79 -9.29 4.35
N LYS A 744 -24.86 -10.60 4.28
CA LYS A 744 -25.71 -11.40 5.18
C LYS A 744 -24.98 -12.67 5.59
N ASN A 745 -24.86 -12.88 6.89
CA ASN A 745 -24.08 -13.99 7.45
C ASN A 745 -22.65 -14.00 6.87
N ASN A 746 -22.30 -15.10 6.23
CA ASN A 746 -20.98 -15.37 5.66
C ASN A 746 -20.82 -14.89 4.21
N LEU A 747 -21.91 -14.45 3.57
CA LEU A 747 -21.90 -14.01 2.18
C LEU A 747 -21.82 -12.48 2.09
N ASN A 748 -20.95 -11.99 1.24
CA ASN A 748 -20.80 -10.57 0.91
C ASN A 748 -20.82 -10.40 -0.61
N LEU A 749 -21.71 -9.53 -1.10
CA LEU A 749 -21.78 -9.11 -2.50
C LEU A 749 -21.42 -7.64 -2.58
N ALA A 750 -20.64 -7.25 -3.58
CA ALA A 750 -20.28 -5.86 -3.79
C ALA A 750 -20.19 -5.56 -5.28
N LEU A 751 -20.90 -4.54 -5.71
CA LEU A 751 -20.83 -3.97 -7.06
C LEU A 751 -20.17 -2.60 -6.97
N ASN A 752 -19.01 -2.43 -7.60
CA ASN A 752 -18.34 -1.15 -7.73
C ASN A 752 -18.46 -0.67 -9.17
N ILE A 753 -18.76 0.61 -9.34
CA ILE A 753 -18.80 1.31 -10.62
C ILE A 753 -17.73 2.40 -10.56
N TYR A 754 -16.80 2.33 -11.48
CA TYR A 754 -15.67 3.26 -11.57
C TYR A 754 -15.91 4.26 -12.69
N ASN A 755 -15.40 5.49 -12.51
CA ASN A 755 -15.56 6.58 -13.48
C ASN A 755 -17.03 6.75 -13.91
N VAL A 756 -17.93 6.92 -12.94
CA VAL A 756 -19.42 6.95 -13.12
C VAL A 756 -19.84 7.92 -14.22
N PHE A 757 -19.17 9.06 -14.34
CA PHE A 757 -19.51 10.10 -15.34
C PHE A 757 -18.82 9.90 -16.70
N ASP A 758 -18.13 8.78 -16.90
CA ASP A 758 -17.54 8.40 -18.17
C ASP A 758 -16.59 9.45 -18.77
N ARG A 759 -15.74 10.04 -17.91
CA ARG A 759 -14.77 11.05 -18.32
C ARG A 759 -13.56 10.40 -19.01
N TYR A 760 -13.05 11.03 -20.06
CA TYR A 760 -11.77 10.67 -20.64
C TYR A 760 -10.65 11.14 -19.69
N LEU A 761 -10.20 10.26 -18.80
CA LEU A 761 -9.15 10.50 -17.81
C LEU A 761 -7.82 9.97 -18.32
N TYR A 762 -6.77 10.73 -18.12
CA TYR A 762 -5.42 10.34 -18.54
C TYR A 762 -4.32 11.07 -17.77
N SER A 763 -3.11 10.54 -17.89
CA SER A 763 -1.86 11.20 -17.50
C SER A 763 -0.85 11.02 -18.60
N GLY A 764 0.08 11.97 -18.75
CA GLY A 764 0.99 11.95 -19.88
C GLY A 764 2.13 12.95 -19.75
N SER A 765 2.91 13.05 -20.81
CA SER A 765 4.07 13.93 -20.91
C SER A 765 4.32 14.34 -22.37
N PRO A 766 4.86 15.54 -22.62
CA PRO A 766 5.46 15.85 -23.91
C PRO A 766 6.81 15.12 -24.03
N TYR A 767 7.19 14.73 -25.23
CA TYR A 767 8.47 14.13 -25.56
C TYR A 767 8.91 14.50 -26.97
N GLY A 768 10.05 15.19 -27.11
CA GLY A 768 10.51 15.65 -28.41
C GLY A 768 9.47 16.55 -29.09
N ASN A 769 8.95 16.12 -30.23
CA ASN A 769 7.98 16.81 -31.07
C ASN A 769 6.56 16.23 -30.97
N TYR A 770 6.27 15.36 -30.01
CA TYR A 770 4.96 14.77 -29.81
C TYR A 770 4.59 14.67 -28.33
N TYR A 771 3.32 14.39 -28.07
CA TYR A 771 2.75 14.10 -26.74
C TYR A 771 2.51 12.61 -26.65
N TYR A 772 2.69 12.04 -25.44
CA TYR A 772 2.27 10.69 -25.15
C TYR A 772 1.49 10.64 -23.84
N TRP A 773 0.51 9.77 -23.77
CA TRP A 773 -0.34 9.63 -22.58
C TRP A 773 -0.85 8.21 -22.42
N GLN A 774 -1.27 7.91 -21.19
CA GLN A 774 -2.00 6.69 -20.85
C GLN A 774 -3.42 7.06 -20.46
N SER A 775 -4.42 6.54 -21.17
CA SER A 775 -5.82 6.68 -20.83
C SER A 775 -6.19 5.74 -19.68
N GLU A 776 -7.07 6.21 -18.78
CA GLU A 776 -7.77 5.33 -17.84
C GLU A 776 -9.01 4.74 -18.50
N ALA A 777 -9.52 3.63 -17.96
CA ALA A 777 -10.72 3.02 -18.48
C ALA A 777 -11.93 3.98 -18.42
N PRO A 778 -12.82 3.98 -19.44
CA PRO A 778 -14.13 4.62 -19.36
C PRO A 778 -14.93 4.03 -18.22
N ARG A 779 -16.21 4.41 -18.08
CA ARG A 779 -17.06 3.83 -17.04
C ARG A 779 -17.05 2.32 -17.12
N ASN A 780 -16.72 1.69 -16.00
CA ASN A 780 -16.59 0.25 -15.90
C ASN A 780 -17.06 -0.24 -14.52
N PHE A 781 -17.20 -1.55 -14.37
CA PHE A 781 -17.69 -2.12 -13.12
C PHE A 781 -16.91 -3.38 -12.72
N ARG A 782 -16.99 -3.70 -11.42
CA ARG A 782 -16.64 -5.00 -10.84
C ARG A 782 -17.74 -5.47 -9.89
N LEU A 783 -18.17 -6.72 -10.04
CA LEU A 783 -19.07 -7.42 -9.16
C LEU A 783 -18.30 -8.52 -8.44
N SER A 784 -18.22 -8.46 -7.13
CA SER A 784 -17.54 -9.47 -6.32
C SER A 784 -18.54 -10.21 -5.42
N MET A 785 -18.26 -11.49 -5.21
CA MET A 785 -18.90 -12.36 -4.24
C MET A 785 -17.83 -12.96 -3.36
N SER A 786 -17.93 -12.75 -2.04
CA SER A 786 -17.03 -13.34 -1.05
C SER A 786 -17.81 -14.19 -0.07
N TYR A 787 -17.29 -15.37 0.25
CA TYR A 787 -17.83 -16.28 1.26
C TYR A 787 -16.76 -16.54 2.33
N SER A 788 -17.11 -16.20 3.58
CA SER A 788 -16.24 -16.43 4.75
C SER A 788 -16.68 -17.70 5.48
N PHE A 789 -15.78 -18.55 5.93
CA PHE A 789 -16.07 -19.83 6.60
C PHE A 789 -15.07 -20.16 7.70
#